data_0601de4c38c8e9928e5a863229bebd1d
#
_entry.id   0601de4c38c8e9928e5a863229bebd1d
#
_cell.length_a   1.000
_cell.length_b   1.000
_cell.length_c   1.000
_cell.angle_alpha   90.00
_cell.angle_beta   90.00
_cell.angle_gamma   90.00
#
_symmetry.space_group_name_H-M   'P 1'
#
loop_
_entity.id
_entity.type
_entity.pdbx_description
1 polymer ?
#
loop_
_entity_poly.entity_id
_entity_poly.type
_entity_poly.pdbx_seq_one_letter_code
_entity_poly.pdbx_strand_id
1 'polypeptide(L)'
;MRIILDLQACQASSMHRGIGRYSMALALAMARNSAGHELRLVLNEDYPDSVASIRQAFDGLVPASHIHTFVTPVPAGEVDARNAWRVHAAERIRAHYLAGLRPDVVHIASLFEGLGDNVIASVPATGNSFDTAVTLYDLIPLMRKERYLGDPNMAAWYYRKLESMKRADLLLAISGSARQEGIDLLQLPPERVVNISSAVDPIFRPRVLAPDERADLLARHGVKRDFIMYTGGIDYRKNIEGLIEAYAKLPPQLRHQYQLAVVCSIRDPDRFRLERLAAKSGLAKDDLVLTGYVSDDDLISLYNCTALFVFPSLHEGFGLPALEAMACGAPVIGSNNSSIPEVIGRADAMFDPTSVDAISASMAQVLLDPARGTALREQGLAQASCFSWDVCAQRAIEAFEETHGRRSAAKRTTVAFAPVSSERKPRLAYVSPLPPVRSGIAGYSADLLPALSQHYDIELILAQDSVDDPALGTFPQHDSAWFDANAHTFDRIVYQFGNSAFHAHMFGLLERHPGMVVLHDFYLSGVISHAEPDHHLPNHYCRSLYLAHGYGALAEEKQGERAASVMAYPCNKQVLDRATGVIVHSHHAVDLARHWYGPDYAASWRVLPLVRLPPRTDTADRAQVRAQLGFAADDVITCSFGILSAPKCNDRLVKAWIDSALAHDPRCHLVFVGEIAPGRFGIALRDLIASHPRIHVTGYASTTQYQDYLAAADMAVQLRANSRGETSGAVLDCLSYGVPTIVNAHGAAAEVPAHACVRLDDAFTQDALRGALEALHGDPVLRARLSRAGAAYMQATHSREHCAALYRDAIEACMRDGAPAAEQALIASIAAIDAKVADPDLLQAAAAIATNRACGSTRQILVDIDAFALVDGAAQRERDVLMAMISQAPEGWRVEPVRRDGTGYRYARRYTLDLIGRADLQLEDAVVDAKPGDVFLSLGSDTARAIAIPPRWIARGVQDRCLAFDGAMMPMNLKERLLAALV
;
A
#
# COMPACT_ATOMS: atom_id res chain seq x y z
N MET A 1 3.27 -0.54 15.55
CA MET A 1 3.41 -1.59 14.50
C MET A 1 2.26 -1.49 13.51
N ARG A 2 2.50 -1.95 12.28
CA ARG A 2 1.44 -2.21 11.30
C ARG A 2 1.07 -3.69 11.35
N ILE A 3 -0.15 -3.98 11.80
CA ILE A 3 -0.67 -5.33 11.96
C ILE A 3 -1.68 -5.60 10.86
N ILE A 4 -1.49 -6.68 10.11
CA ILE A 4 -2.46 -7.15 9.11
C ILE A 4 -3.21 -8.36 9.65
N LEU A 5 -4.54 -8.31 9.61
CA LEU A 5 -5.41 -9.45 9.87
C LEU A 5 -5.89 -10.04 8.54
N ASP A 6 -5.49 -11.27 8.23
CA ASP A 6 -6.04 -12.05 7.12
C ASP A 6 -7.31 -12.77 7.60
N LEU A 7 -8.46 -12.25 7.17
CA LEU A 7 -9.77 -12.69 7.61
C LEU A 7 -10.51 -13.58 6.60
N GLN A 8 -9.80 -14.28 5.70
CA GLN A 8 -10.44 -15.17 4.73
C GLN A 8 -11.28 -16.28 5.40
N ALA A 9 -10.95 -16.68 6.63
CA ALA A 9 -11.79 -17.58 7.43
C ALA A 9 -13.20 -17.03 7.70
N CYS A 10 -13.37 -15.70 7.61
CA CYS A 10 -14.67 -15.04 7.76
C CYS A 10 -15.43 -14.88 6.45
N GLN A 11 -14.92 -15.42 5.33
CA GLN A 11 -15.48 -15.21 3.99
C GLN A 11 -16.06 -16.47 3.36
N ALA A 12 -15.48 -17.62 3.62
CA ALA A 12 -15.85 -18.90 3.01
C ALA A 12 -16.80 -19.73 3.89
N SER A 13 -16.86 -21.02 3.67
CA SER A 13 -17.73 -21.95 4.41
C SER A 13 -17.53 -21.92 5.92
N SER A 14 -16.35 -21.50 6.38
CA SER A 14 -16.02 -21.37 7.80
C SER A 14 -16.70 -20.18 8.50
N MET A 15 -17.19 -19.18 7.77
CA MET A 15 -17.84 -17.98 8.33
C MET A 15 -19.03 -18.31 9.23
N HIS A 16 -19.77 -19.38 8.90
CA HIS A 16 -20.93 -19.83 9.67
C HIS A 16 -20.60 -20.85 10.77
N ARG A 17 -19.33 -21.20 10.94
CA ARG A 17 -18.84 -22.17 11.93
C ARG A 17 -18.12 -21.47 13.09
N GLY A 18 -17.76 -22.24 14.12
CA GLY A 18 -17.05 -21.72 15.30
C GLY A 18 -15.75 -20.96 14.95
N ILE A 19 -15.01 -21.44 13.94
CA ILE A 19 -13.75 -20.80 13.46
C ILE A 19 -14.02 -19.38 12.94
N GLY A 20 -15.01 -19.20 12.06
CA GLY A 20 -15.35 -17.89 11.51
C GLY A 20 -15.88 -16.93 12.58
N ARG A 21 -16.76 -17.42 13.50
CA ARG A 21 -17.25 -16.63 14.64
C ARG A 21 -16.11 -16.20 15.56
N TYR A 22 -15.20 -17.11 15.89
CA TYR A 22 -14.00 -16.81 16.69
C TYR A 22 -13.12 -15.74 16.00
N SER A 23 -12.80 -15.99 14.72
CA SER A 23 -11.94 -15.08 13.93
C SER A 23 -12.52 -13.66 13.87
N MET A 24 -13.82 -13.53 13.64
CA MET A 24 -14.52 -12.24 13.59
C MET A 24 -14.52 -11.56 14.95
N ALA A 25 -14.86 -12.26 16.02
CA ALA A 25 -14.93 -11.70 17.36
C ALA A 25 -13.55 -11.23 17.86
N LEU A 26 -12.50 -12.01 17.62
CA LEU A 26 -11.13 -11.65 17.95
C LEU A 26 -10.67 -10.42 17.12
N ALA A 27 -10.94 -10.40 15.82
CA ALA A 27 -10.55 -9.28 14.95
C ALA A 27 -11.25 -7.97 15.34
N LEU A 28 -12.54 -8.01 15.66
CA LEU A 28 -13.28 -6.85 16.17
C LEU A 28 -12.73 -6.37 17.52
N ALA A 29 -12.36 -7.30 18.42
CA ALA A 29 -11.73 -6.95 19.69
C ALA A 29 -10.34 -6.36 19.48
N MET A 30 -9.53 -6.88 18.55
CA MET A 30 -8.25 -6.30 18.19
C MET A 30 -8.43 -4.87 17.64
N ALA A 31 -9.46 -4.62 16.82
CA ALA A 31 -9.73 -3.29 16.30
C ALA A 31 -10.04 -2.27 17.41
N ARG A 32 -10.81 -2.69 18.44
CA ARG A 32 -11.10 -1.83 19.61
C ARG A 32 -9.88 -1.61 20.51
N ASN A 33 -8.95 -2.57 20.56
CA ASN A 33 -7.80 -2.54 21.47
C ASN A 33 -6.47 -2.22 20.77
N SER A 34 -6.49 -1.76 19.51
CA SER A 34 -5.30 -1.51 18.70
C SER A 34 -4.61 -0.16 18.97
N ALA A 35 -4.91 0.52 20.08
CA ALA A 35 -4.33 1.84 20.38
C ALA A 35 -2.80 1.85 20.26
N GLY A 36 -2.28 2.74 19.41
CA GLY A 36 -0.84 2.83 19.10
C GLY A 36 -0.36 1.94 17.95
N HIS A 37 -1.23 1.14 17.33
CA HIS A 37 -0.92 0.29 16.18
C HIS A 37 -1.79 0.64 14.98
N GLU A 38 -1.25 0.47 13.77
CA GLU A 38 -1.98 0.59 12.52
C GLU A 38 -2.55 -0.78 12.16
N LEU A 39 -3.86 -0.93 12.32
CA LEU A 39 -4.55 -2.18 11.96
C LEU A 39 -5.06 -2.13 10.53
N ARG A 40 -4.79 -3.19 9.76
CA ARG A 40 -5.30 -3.39 8.40
C ARG A 40 -5.93 -4.77 8.26
N LEU A 41 -6.96 -4.85 7.43
CA LEU A 41 -7.62 -6.11 7.09
C LEU A 41 -7.26 -6.50 5.66
N VAL A 42 -7.10 -7.81 5.42
CA VAL A 42 -6.91 -8.37 4.08
C VAL A 42 -7.97 -9.45 3.84
N LEU A 43 -8.65 -9.34 2.70
CA LEU A 43 -9.77 -10.14 2.28
C LEU A 43 -9.58 -10.63 0.85
N ASN A 44 -10.17 -11.75 0.50
CA ASN A 44 -10.20 -12.29 -0.86
C ASN A 44 -11.40 -11.71 -1.62
N GLU A 45 -11.16 -11.10 -2.79
CA GLU A 45 -12.18 -10.46 -3.62
C GLU A 45 -13.17 -11.45 -4.25
N ASP A 46 -12.84 -12.75 -4.31
CA ASP A 46 -13.73 -13.79 -4.83
C ASP A 46 -15.01 -13.98 -3.98
N TYR A 47 -15.06 -13.36 -2.79
CA TYR A 47 -16.20 -13.42 -1.87
C TYR A 47 -16.80 -12.02 -1.63
N PRO A 48 -17.38 -11.36 -2.66
CA PRO A 48 -17.78 -9.96 -2.57
C PRO A 48 -18.84 -9.68 -1.49
N ASP A 49 -19.79 -10.59 -1.30
CA ASP A 49 -20.86 -10.41 -0.30
C ASP A 49 -20.32 -10.43 1.13
N SER A 50 -19.36 -11.32 1.42
CA SER A 50 -18.70 -11.37 2.73
C SER A 50 -17.77 -10.16 2.93
N VAL A 51 -17.12 -9.66 1.88
CA VAL A 51 -16.33 -8.42 1.96
C VAL A 51 -17.22 -7.25 2.39
N ALA A 52 -18.41 -7.10 1.79
CA ALA A 52 -19.34 -6.04 2.14
C ALA A 52 -19.78 -6.14 3.61
N SER A 53 -20.12 -7.36 4.06
CA SER A 53 -20.53 -7.62 5.46
C SER A 53 -19.39 -7.32 6.45
N ILE A 54 -18.15 -7.69 6.11
CA ILE A 54 -16.98 -7.42 6.96
C ILE A 54 -16.70 -5.90 7.00
N ARG A 55 -16.76 -5.19 5.86
CA ARG A 55 -16.61 -3.73 5.84
C ARG A 55 -17.62 -3.05 6.75
N GLN A 56 -18.88 -3.51 6.72
CA GLN A 56 -19.93 -2.98 7.60
C GLN A 56 -19.63 -3.28 9.08
N ALA A 57 -19.13 -4.47 9.40
CA ALA A 57 -18.82 -4.84 10.79
C ALA A 57 -17.66 -4.04 11.39
N PHE A 58 -16.74 -3.56 10.56
CA PHE A 58 -15.58 -2.75 10.98
C PHE A 58 -15.78 -1.24 10.76
N ASP A 59 -16.96 -0.81 10.35
CA ASP A 59 -17.27 0.61 10.19
C ASP A 59 -17.09 1.37 11.51
N GLY A 60 -16.41 2.51 11.47
CA GLY A 60 -16.04 3.29 12.66
C GLY A 60 -14.92 2.69 13.52
N LEU A 61 -14.47 1.45 13.27
CA LEU A 61 -13.36 0.80 14.00
C LEU A 61 -12.04 0.84 13.21
N VAL A 62 -12.13 0.62 11.90
CA VAL A 62 -10.96 0.61 11.00
C VAL A 62 -11.27 1.51 9.81
N PRO A 63 -10.36 2.43 9.42
CA PRO A 63 -10.56 3.25 8.23
C PRO A 63 -10.83 2.39 6.99
N ALA A 64 -11.79 2.78 6.15
CA ALA A 64 -12.15 2.03 4.95
C ALA A 64 -10.94 1.78 4.01
N SER A 65 -9.98 2.71 3.99
CA SER A 65 -8.71 2.59 3.27
C SER A 65 -7.76 1.52 3.82
N HIS A 66 -7.98 1.05 5.05
CA HIS A 66 -7.21 -0.03 5.69
C HIS A 66 -7.82 -1.42 5.47
N ILE A 67 -8.96 -1.51 4.76
CA ILE A 67 -9.57 -2.80 4.40
C ILE A 67 -9.24 -3.09 2.94
N HIS A 68 -8.27 -3.96 2.76
CA HIS A 68 -7.69 -4.32 1.47
C HIS A 68 -8.29 -5.60 0.93
N THR A 69 -8.41 -5.70 -0.39
CA THR A 69 -8.77 -6.96 -1.07
C THR A 69 -7.67 -7.36 -2.04
N PHE A 70 -7.50 -8.65 -2.27
CA PHE A 70 -6.58 -9.20 -3.26
C PHE A 70 -7.28 -10.21 -4.16
N VAL A 71 -6.69 -10.43 -5.34
CA VAL A 71 -7.18 -11.36 -6.35
C VAL A 71 -6.14 -12.46 -6.58
N THR A 72 -6.60 -13.67 -6.82
CA THR A 72 -5.74 -14.82 -7.16
C THR A 72 -6.32 -15.61 -8.33
N PRO A 73 -5.51 -16.45 -9.00
CA PRO A 73 -6.04 -17.40 -9.99
C PRO A 73 -7.04 -18.36 -9.37
N VAL A 74 -8.17 -18.59 -10.07
CA VAL A 74 -9.27 -19.48 -9.64
C VAL A 74 -9.65 -20.45 -10.75
N PRO A 75 -10.24 -21.63 -10.41
CA PRO A 75 -10.50 -22.17 -9.07
C PRO A 75 -9.22 -22.64 -8.36
N ALA A 76 -9.18 -22.47 -7.03
CA ALA A 76 -8.03 -22.80 -6.18
C ALA A 76 -8.34 -23.82 -5.07
N GLY A 77 -9.50 -24.49 -5.11
CA GLY A 77 -9.83 -25.55 -4.16
C GLY A 77 -8.90 -26.76 -4.29
N GLU A 78 -8.19 -27.10 -3.19
CA GLU A 78 -7.13 -28.12 -3.18
C GLU A 78 -7.66 -29.56 -3.28
N VAL A 79 -8.96 -29.78 -3.13
CA VAL A 79 -9.61 -31.09 -3.34
C VAL A 79 -9.44 -31.57 -4.78
N ASP A 80 -9.32 -30.67 -5.75
CA ASP A 80 -9.07 -30.98 -7.14
C ASP A 80 -7.56 -30.80 -7.46
N ALA A 81 -6.87 -31.91 -7.65
CA ALA A 81 -5.43 -31.90 -7.97
C ALA A 81 -5.06 -31.07 -9.23
N ARG A 82 -6.00 -30.83 -10.14
CA ARG A 82 -5.79 -29.97 -11.32
C ARG A 82 -5.55 -28.50 -10.94
N ASN A 83 -5.94 -28.10 -9.73
CA ASN A 83 -5.74 -26.76 -9.22
C ASN A 83 -4.33 -26.54 -8.61
N ALA A 84 -3.51 -27.58 -8.48
CA ALA A 84 -2.25 -27.54 -7.74
C ALA A 84 -1.34 -26.38 -8.15
N TRP A 85 -1.17 -26.14 -9.45
CA TRP A 85 -0.37 -25.00 -9.92
C TRP A 85 -0.98 -23.65 -9.52
N ARG A 86 -2.31 -23.49 -9.70
CA ARG A 86 -3.01 -22.25 -9.33
C ARG A 86 -2.91 -21.96 -7.84
N VAL A 87 -3.03 -22.99 -6.99
CA VAL A 87 -2.85 -22.87 -5.53
C VAL A 87 -1.45 -22.34 -5.22
N HIS A 88 -0.40 -22.95 -5.78
CA HIS A 88 0.96 -22.50 -5.53
C HIS A 88 1.26 -21.10 -6.09
N ALA A 89 0.72 -20.76 -7.25
CA ALA A 89 0.81 -19.41 -7.80
C ALA A 89 0.06 -18.39 -6.92
N ALA A 90 -1.16 -18.74 -6.49
CA ALA A 90 -1.99 -17.91 -5.61
C ALA A 90 -1.32 -17.64 -4.25
N GLU A 91 -0.69 -18.64 -3.63
CA GLU A 91 0.07 -18.48 -2.38
C GLU A 91 1.21 -17.48 -2.54
N ARG A 92 1.96 -17.53 -3.66
CA ARG A 92 3.04 -16.58 -3.96
C ARG A 92 2.51 -15.18 -4.22
N ILE A 93 1.44 -15.06 -5.02
CA ILE A 93 0.79 -13.77 -5.31
C ILE A 93 0.27 -13.13 -4.02
N ARG A 94 -0.41 -13.91 -3.14
CA ARG A 94 -0.86 -13.40 -1.85
C ARG A 94 0.31 -12.97 -0.95
N ALA A 95 1.37 -13.76 -0.86
CA ALA A 95 2.56 -13.42 -0.07
C ALA A 95 3.20 -12.11 -0.56
N HIS A 96 3.32 -11.93 -1.86
CA HIS A 96 3.80 -10.69 -2.47
C HIS A 96 2.89 -9.50 -2.16
N TYR A 97 1.56 -9.69 -2.28
CA TYR A 97 0.59 -8.65 -1.95
C TYR A 97 0.69 -8.20 -0.49
N LEU A 98 0.77 -9.15 0.44
CA LEU A 98 0.96 -8.87 1.87
C LEU A 98 2.25 -8.09 2.13
N ALA A 99 3.37 -8.51 1.52
CA ALA A 99 4.65 -7.82 1.63
C ALA A 99 4.58 -6.37 1.09
N GLY A 100 3.83 -6.16 0.01
CA GLY A 100 3.58 -4.82 -0.57
C GLY A 100 2.87 -3.85 0.38
N LEU A 101 2.07 -4.34 1.31
CA LEU A 101 1.42 -3.55 2.36
C LEU A 101 2.37 -3.15 3.50
N ARG A 102 3.62 -3.65 3.50
CA ARG A 102 4.69 -3.37 4.49
C ARG A 102 4.25 -3.60 5.94
N PRO A 103 3.73 -4.78 6.29
CA PRO A 103 3.37 -5.09 7.67
C PRO A 103 4.62 -5.30 8.54
N ASP A 104 4.45 -5.09 9.84
CA ASP A 104 5.36 -5.61 10.85
C ASP A 104 4.96 -7.06 11.22
N VAL A 105 3.64 -7.30 11.31
CA VAL A 105 3.06 -8.61 11.63
C VAL A 105 1.86 -8.91 10.72
N VAL A 106 1.76 -10.14 10.24
CA VAL A 106 0.57 -10.69 9.56
C VAL A 106 -0.02 -11.81 10.39
N HIS A 107 -1.25 -11.62 10.85
CA HIS A 107 -2.02 -12.65 11.56
C HIS A 107 -2.97 -13.37 10.60
N ILE A 108 -2.78 -14.67 10.44
CA ILE A 108 -3.64 -15.57 9.64
C ILE A 108 -4.68 -16.16 10.61
N ALA A 109 -5.93 -15.72 10.50
CA ALA A 109 -7.00 -16.09 11.44
C ALA A 109 -7.33 -17.59 11.41
N SER A 110 -7.23 -18.25 10.23
CA SER A 110 -7.32 -19.70 10.09
C SER A 110 -6.44 -20.18 8.95
N LEU A 111 -5.63 -21.19 9.19
CA LEU A 111 -4.73 -21.77 8.20
C LEU A 111 -5.34 -22.97 7.46
N PHE A 112 -6.22 -23.74 8.13
CA PHE A 112 -6.83 -24.96 7.57
C PHE A 112 -8.08 -24.63 6.73
N GLU A 113 -7.88 -23.77 5.74
CA GLU A 113 -8.88 -23.34 4.76
C GLU A 113 -8.41 -23.70 3.35
N GLY A 114 -9.29 -23.60 2.34
CA GLY A 114 -8.97 -23.74 0.94
C GLY A 114 -8.98 -25.19 0.42
N LEU A 115 -9.53 -26.17 1.15
CA LEU A 115 -9.66 -27.52 0.63
C LEU A 115 -10.68 -27.58 -0.51
N GLY A 116 -11.88 -27.04 -0.30
CA GLY A 116 -13.00 -27.10 -1.24
C GLY A 116 -13.42 -25.77 -1.84
N ASP A 117 -12.74 -24.69 -1.49
CA ASP A 117 -13.06 -23.33 -1.92
C ASP A 117 -11.81 -22.54 -2.33
N ASN A 118 -11.98 -21.26 -2.70
CA ASN A 118 -10.90 -20.43 -3.22
C ASN A 118 -10.12 -19.66 -2.13
N VAL A 119 -10.21 -20.06 -0.87
CA VAL A 119 -9.41 -19.44 0.21
C VAL A 119 -7.93 -19.79 0.05
N ILE A 120 -7.09 -18.79 0.10
CA ILE A 120 -5.63 -18.96 0.03
C ILE A 120 -5.01 -18.63 1.38
N ALA A 121 -4.83 -19.64 2.20
CA ALA A 121 -4.22 -19.52 3.52
C ALA A 121 -2.91 -20.31 3.59
N SER A 122 -1.80 -19.60 3.72
CA SER A 122 -0.45 -20.16 3.85
C SER A 122 0.46 -19.21 4.63
N VAL A 123 1.41 -19.76 5.36
CA VAL A 123 2.55 -18.99 5.88
C VAL A 123 3.57 -18.90 4.76
N PRO A 124 4.00 -17.70 4.34
CA PRO A 124 4.96 -17.55 3.28
C PRO A 124 6.25 -18.32 3.55
N ALA A 125 6.91 -18.79 2.49
CA ALA A 125 8.23 -19.43 2.61
C ALA A 125 9.29 -18.43 3.10
N THR A 126 10.45 -18.92 3.52
CA THR A 126 11.52 -18.13 4.15
C THR A 126 11.92 -16.85 3.41
N GLY A 127 12.27 -15.80 4.14
CA GLY A 127 12.78 -14.53 3.60
C GLY A 127 11.83 -13.34 3.72
N ASN A 128 10.74 -13.45 4.49
CA ASN A 128 9.79 -12.36 4.67
C ASN A 128 10.37 -11.18 5.47
N SER A 129 9.96 -9.99 5.09
CA SER A 129 10.28 -8.76 5.82
C SER A 129 9.45 -8.56 7.09
N PHE A 130 8.42 -9.38 7.32
CA PHE A 130 7.44 -9.27 8.42
C PHE A 130 7.33 -10.57 9.23
N ASP A 131 6.81 -10.46 10.44
CA ASP A 131 6.51 -11.59 11.30
C ASP A 131 5.15 -12.20 10.96
N THR A 132 5.01 -13.51 11.16
CA THR A 132 3.79 -14.27 10.86
C THR A 132 3.22 -14.89 12.12
N ALA A 133 1.93 -14.66 12.35
CA ALA A 133 1.18 -15.26 13.43
C ALA A 133 0.00 -16.10 12.89
N VAL A 134 -0.29 -17.24 13.49
CA VAL A 134 -1.38 -18.12 13.10
C VAL A 134 -2.22 -18.49 14.32
N THR A 135 -3.55 -18.46 14.21
CA THR A 135 -4.42 -19.00 15.26
C THR A 135 -4.37 -20.53 15.26
N LEU A 136 -4.03 -21.11 16.40
CA LEU A 136 -4.02 -22.55 16.65
C LEU A 136 -5.30 -22.92 17.39
N TYR A 137 -6.25 -23.53 16.67
CA TYR A 137 -7.53 -24.00 17.24
C TYR A 137 -7.38 -25.33 17.97
N ASP A 138 -6.88 -26.34 17.31
CA ASP A 138 -6.56 -27.68 17.84
C ASP A 138 -5.70 -28.46 16.84
N LEU A 139 -5.18 -29.60 17.27
CA LEU A 139 -4.49 -30.58 16.44
C LEU A 139 -5.16 -31.95 16.48
N ILE A 140 -6.46 -31.99 16.71
CA ILE A 140 -7.29 -33.22 16.83
C ILE A 140 -7.09 -34.17 15.64
N PRO A 141 -7.07 -33.71 14.35
CA PRO A 141 -6.82 -34.60 13.23
C PRO A 141 -5.45 -35.28 13.30
N LEU A 142 -4.42 -34.58 13.81
CA LEU A 142 -3.09 -35.17 13.99
C LEU A 142 -3.04 -36.21 15.09
N MET A 143 -3.82 -36.01 16.18
CA MET A 143 -3.93 -36.93 17.31
C MET A 143 -4.76 -38.17 17.00
N ARG A 144 -5.69 -38.06 16.07
CA ARG A 144 -6.66 -39.14 15.70
C ARG A 144 -6.62 -39.41 14.18
N LYS A 145 -5.41 -39.69 13.66
CA LYS A 145 -5.10 -39.82 12.22
C LYS A 145 -6.01 -40.82 11.52
N GLU A 146 -6.24 -41.97 12.15
CA GLU A 146 -7.08 -43.05 11.57
C GLU A 146 -8.54 -42.62 11.34
N ARG A 147 -9.00 -41.63 12.10
CA ARG A 147 -10.39 -41.12 12.02
C ARG A 147 -10.54 -40.00 10.97
N TYR A 148 -9.56 -39.05 10.97
CA TYR A 148 -9.70 -37.81 10.23
C TYR A 148 -8.85 -37.77 8.98
N LEU A 149 -7.75 -38.53 8.91
CA LEU A 149 -6.79 -38.52 7.82
C LEU A 149 -6.78 -39.83 7.03
N GLY A 150 -7.91 -40.54 6.99
CA GLY A 150 -8.05 -41.80 6.22
C GLY A 150 -8.15 -41.55 4.71
N ASP A 151 -8.63 -40.40 4.26
CA ASP A 151 -8.61 -40.00 2.86
C ASP A 151 -7.21 -39.43 2.50
N PRO A 152 -6.54 -39.96 1.44
CA PRO A 152 -5.20 -39.55 1.07
C PRO A 152 -5.10 -38.06 0.67
N ASN A 153 -6.12 -37.49 0.02
CA ASN A 153 -6.12 -36.10 -0.40
C ASN A 153 -6.27 -35.17 0.82
N MET A 154 -7.19 -35.51 1.71
CA MET A 154 -7.35 -34.80 3.00
C MET A 154 -6.07 -34.88 3.82
N ALA A 155 -5.43 -36.04 3.91
CA ALA A 155 -4.18 -36.21 4.65
C ALA A 155 -3.04 -35.37 4.04
N ALA A 156 -2.88 -35.42 2.72
CA ALA A 156 -1.85 -34.63 2.02
C ALA A 156 -2.03 -33.13 2.23
N TRP A 157 -3.27 -32.64 2.07
CA TRP A 157 -3.62 -31.24 2.36
C TRP A 157 -3.35 -30.86 3.81
N TYR A 158 -3.79 -31.67 4.77
CA TYR A 158 -3.61 -31.41 6.20
C TYR A 158 -2.13 -31.34 6.60
N TYR A 159 -1.30 -32.30 6.14
CA TYR A 159 0.14 -32.26 6.41
C TYR A 159 0.84 -31.08 5.75
N ARG A 160 0.43 -30.67 4.55
CA ARG A 160 0.95 -29.47 3.90
C ARG A 160 0.64 -28.21 4.72
N LYS A 161 -0.59 -28.10 5.26
CA LYS A 161 -0.96 -27.00 6.16
C LYS A 161 -0.19 -27.05 7.49
N LEU A 162 0.08 -28.23 8.05
CA LEU A 162 0.94 -28.36 9.23
C LEU A 162 2.37 -27.86 8.97
N GLU A 163 2.98 -28.25 7.85
CA GLU A 163 4.31 -27.76 7.49
C GLU A 163 4.30 -26.23 7.25
N SER A 164 3.22 -25.68 6.74
CA SER A 164 3.02 -24.23 6.66
C SER A 164 2.92 -23.60 8.06
N MET A 165 2.16 -24.20 8.98
CA MET A 165 2.01 -23.73 10.37
C MET A 165 3.33 -23.70 11.14
N LYS A 166 4.19 -24.71 10.97
CA LYS A 166 5.49 -24.79 11.62
C LYS A 166 6.44 -23.63 11.24
N ARG A 167 6.22 -23.01 10.08
CA ARG A 167 6.99 -21.84 9.63
C ARG A 167 6.56 -20.53 10.28
N ALA A 168 5.36 -20.46 10.88
CA ALA A 168 4.90 -19.24 11.55
C ALA A 168 5.83 -18.83 12.69
N ASP A 169 6.10 -17.56 12.83
CA ASP A 169 6.93 -17.00 13.90
C ASP A 169 6.22 -17.12 15.27
N LEU A 170 4.89 -17.13 15.26
CA LEU A 170 4.04 -17.18 16.46
C LEU A 170 2.77 -18.00 16.19
N LEU A 171 2.37 -18.85 17.15
CA LEU A 171 1.07 -19.47 17.21
C LEU A 171 0.25 -18.88 18.36
N LEU A 172 -0.95 -18.43 18.07
CA LEU A 172 -1.92 -17.95 19.04
C LEU A 172 -2.89 -19.09 19.37
N ALA A 173 -2.63 -19.80 20.45
CA ALA A 173 -3.46 -20.91 20.88
C ALA A 173 -4.72 -20.41 21.58
N ILE A 174 -5.87 -21.05 21.27
CA ILE A 174 -7.17 -20.65 21.83
C ILE A 174 -7.40 -21.18 23.26
N SER A 175 -6.48 -22.00 23.77
CA SER A 175 -6.54 -22.59 25.12
C SER A 175 -5.15 -23.03 25.57
N GLY A 176 -4.99 -23.31 26.85
CA GLY A 176 -3.82 -23.96 27.44
C GLY A 176 -3.57 -25.37 26.86
N SER A 177 -4.63 -26.12 26.63
CA SER A 177 -4.56 -27.45 25.97
C SER A 177 -4.07 -27.34 24.55
N ALA A 178 -4.63 -26.45 23.74
CA ALA A 178 -4.18 -26.22 22.35
C ALA A 178 -2.73 -25.71 22.31
N ARG A 179 -2.32 -24.88 23.28
CA ARG A 179 -0.92 -24.45 23.42
C ARG A 179 0.00 -25.64 23.64
N GLN A 180 -0.35 -26.53 24.55
CA GLN A 180 0.45 -27.71 24.87
C GLN A 180 0.52 -28.67 23.67
N GLU A 181 -0.59 -28.86 22.93
CA GLU A 181 -0.60 -29.61 21.67
C GLU A 181 0.38 -29.04 20.64
N GLY A 182 0.41 -27.71 20.49
CA GLY A 182 1.34 -27.02 19.60
C GLY A 182 2.80 -27.26 19.97
N ILE A 183 3.11 -27.24 21.27
CA ILE A 183 4.46 -27.53 21.78
C ILE A 183 4.83 -29.00 21.56
N ASP A 184 3.98 -29.92 21.97
CA ASP A 184 4.31 -31.35 22.03
C ASP A 184 4.26 -32.02 20.66
N LEU A 185 3.22 -31.72 19.86
CA LEU A 185 2.99 -32.41 18.57
C LEU A 185 3.74 -31.75 17.39
N LEU A 186 3.90 -30.42 17.43
CA LEU A 186 4.66 -29.71 16.38
C LEU A 186 6.12 -29.51 16.78
N GLN A 187 6.51 -29.85 18.01
CA GLN A 187 7.86 -29.69 18.57
C GLN A 187 8.34 -28.23 18.48
N LEU A 188 7.46 -27.29 18.76
CA LEU A 188 7.75 -25.86 18.72
C LEU A 188 8.26 -25.39 20.09
N PRO A 189 9.17 -24.41 20.12
CA PRO A 189 9.62 -23.78 21.36
C PRO A 189 8.43 -23.10 22.07
N PRO A 190 8.33 -23.20 23.41
CA PRO A 190 7.20 -22.65 24.18
C PRO A 190 6.93 -21.16 23.96
N GLU A 191 7.97 -20.38 23.65
CA GLU A 191 7.91 -18.95 23.36
C GLU A 191 7.27 -18.62 21.99
N ARG A 192 7.11 -19.60 21.11
CA ARG A 192 6.41 -19.47 19.83
C ARG A 192 4.93 -19.85 19.93
N VAL A 193 4.45 -20.32 21.06
CA VAL A 193 3.05 -20.74 21.22
C VAL A 193 2.46 -20.05 22.45
N VAL A 194 1.64 -19.04 22.24
CA VAL A 194 1.05 -18.22 23.31
C VAL A 194 -0.43 -18.53 23.45
N ASN A 195 -0.88 -18.81 24.68
CA ASN A 195 -2.30 -18.97 24.97
C ASN A 195 -2.97 -17.60 25.09
N ILE A 196 -3.78 -17.24 24.10
CA ILE A 196 -4.59 -16.02 24.10
C ILE A 196 -6.01 -16.26 24.63
N SER A 197 -6.40 -17.52 24.87
CA SER A 197 -7.73 -17.93 25.29
C SER A 197 -8.81 -17.74 24.21
N SER A 198 -10.04 -17.87 24.62
CA SER A 198 -11.24 -17.56 23.84
C SER A 198 -12.24 -16.87 24.76
N ALA A 199 -13.35 -16.39 24.20
CA ALA A 199 -14.43 -15.79 24.98
C ALA A 199 -15.79 -16.13 24.37
N VAL A 200 -16.84 -15.77 25.07
CA VAL A 200 -18.22 -15.93 24.59
C VAL A 200 -18.73 -14.63 23.99
N ASP A 201 -19.61 -14.72 22.99
CA ASP A 201 -20.29 -13.57 22.45
C ASP A 201 -21.23 -12.97 23.54
N PRO A 202 -21.25 -11.64 23.74
CA PRO A 202 -22.11 -10.95 24.69
C PRO A 202 -23.62 -11.19 24.53
N ILE A 203 -24.05 -11.75 23.40
CA ILE A 203 -25.46 -12.18 23.23
C ILE A 203 -25.86 -13.33 24.19
N PHE A 204 -24.89 -14.19 24.55
CA PHE A 204 -25.09 -15.23 25.55
C PHE A 204 -25.07 -14.62 26.94
N ARG A 205 -26.25 -14.46 27.49
CA ARG A 205 -26.45 -13.84 28.81
C ARG A 205 -27.70 -14.39 29.48
N PRO A 206 -27.84 -14.24 30.80
CA PRO A 206 -29.06 -14.60 31.48
C PRO A 206 -30.29 -13.88 30.93
N ARG A 207 -31.36 -14.63 30.66
CA ARG A 207 -32.66 -14.13 30.23
C ARG A 207 -33.76 -14.73 31.11
N VAL A 208 -34.74 -13.92 31.46
CA VAL A 208 -35.95 -14.42 32.12
C VAL A 208 -37.03 -14.51 31.04
N LEU A 209 -37.48 -15.73 30.75
CA LEU A 209 -38.58 -15.95 29.81
C LEU A 209 -39.91 -15.97 30.58
N ALA A 210 -40.94 -15.37 30.02
CA ALA A 210 -42.27 -15.52 30.53
C ALA A 210 -42.74 -17.00 30.42
N PRO A 211 -43.64 -17.48 31.31
CA PRO A 211 -44.08 -18.88 31.25
C PRO A 211 -44.60 -19.32 29.87
N ASP A 212 -45.36 -18.45 29.21
CA ASP A 212 -45.92 -18.71 27.88
C ASP A 212 -44.81 -18.76 26.80
N GLU A 213 -43.86 -17.83 26.83
CA GLU A 213 -42.71 -17.83 25.90
C GLU A 213 -41.87 -19.09 26.07
N ARG A 214 -41.64 -19.54 27.34
CA ARG A 214 -40.94 -20.78 27.63
C ARG A 214 -41.71 -21.98 27.08
N ALA A 215 -43.04 -22.05 27.28
CA ALA A 215 -43.87 -23.13 26.79
C ALA A 215 -43.85 -23.21 25.26
N ASP A 216 -43.97 -22.07 24.57
CA ASP A 216 -43.92 -22.00 23.11
C ASP A 216 -42.55 -22.40 22.56
N LEU A 217 -41.45 -21.97 23.18
CA LEU A 217 -40.10 -22.34 22.81
C LEU A 217 -39.91 -23.87 22.91
N LEU A 218 -40.27 -24.45 24.05
CA LEU A 218 -40.12 -25.87 24.27
C LEU A 218 -40.99 -26.71 23.31
N ALA A 219 -42.22 -26.26 23.04
CA ALA A 219 -43.11 -26.90 22.09
C ALA A 219 -42.57 -26.90 20.65
N ARG A 220 -42.01 -25.77 20.19
CA ARG A 220 -41.38 -25.65 18.85
C ARG A 220 -40.27 -26.68 18.67
N HIS A 221 -39.50 -26.97 19.70
CA HIS A 221 -38.37 -27.88 19.66
C HIS A 221 -38.69 -29.31 20.16
N GLY A 222 -39.97 -29.63 20.43
CA GLY A 222 -40.43 -30.98 20.82
C GLY A 222 -40.03 -31.33 22.23
N VAL A 223 -39.68 -30.39 23.11
CA VAL A 223 -39.37 -30.60 24.51
C VAL A 223 -40.66 -30.51 25.32
N LYS A 224 -41.00 -31.56 26.09
CA LYS A 224 -42.26 -31.68 26.79
C LYS A 224 -42.13 -31.63 28.34
N ARG A 225 -40.91 -31.72 28.84
CA ARG A 225 -40.58 -31.75 30.28
C ARG A 225 -39.37 -30.88 30.55
N ASP A 226 -38.98 -30.72 31.79
CA ASP A 226 -37.64 -30.17 32.07
C ASP A 226 -36.59 -31.04 31.38
N PHE A 227 -35.45 -30.48 31.04
CA PHE A 227 -34.53 -31.18 30.19
C PHE A 227 -33.07 -30.99 30.59
N ILE A 228 -32.28 -32.01 30.27
CA ILE A 228 -30.81 -31.98 30.21
C ILE A 228 -30.43 -31.62 28.79
N MET A 229 -29.51 -30.69 28.63
CA MET A 229 -29.14 -30.18 27.30
C MET A 229 -27.71 -30.55 26.93
N TYR A 230 -27.54 -30.90 25.68
CA TYR A 230 -26.25 -30.88 24.97
C TYR A 230 -26.39 -30.05 23.71
N THR A 231 -25.34 -29.29 23.35
CA THR A 231 -25.23 -28.72 22.02
C THR A 231 -23.81 -28.85 21.48
N GLY A 232 -23.68 -28.85 20.15
CA GLY A 232 -22.43 -28.99 19.40
C GLY A 232 -22.63 -29.80 18.12
N GLY A 233 -21.56 -30.09 17.42
CA GLY A 233 -21.60 -30.90 16.20
C GLY A 233 -21.79 -32.36 16.51
N ILE A 234 -22.21 -33.15 15.49
CA ILE A 234 -22.28 -34.63 15.57
C ILE A 234 -20.95 -35.15 15.02
N ASP A 235 -20.03 -35.43 15.94
CA ASP A 235 -18.72 -36.01 15.66
C ASP A 235 -18.40 -37.01 16.77
N TYR A 236 -17.65 -38.07 16.48
CA TYR A 236 -17.25 -39.08 17.45
C TYR A 236 -16.70 -38.49 18.77
N ARG A 237 -15.85 -37.44 18.63
CA ARG A 237 -15.22 -36.78 19.79
C ARG A 237 -16.22 -36.07 20.70
N LYS A 238 -17.39 -35.77 20.23
CA LYS A 238 -18.45 -35.12 20.99
C LYS A 238 -19.17 -36.09 21.95
N ASN A 239 -18.98 -37.39 21.77
CA ASN A 239 -19.42 -38.46 22.70
C ASN A 239 -20.92 -38.42 23.01
N ILE A 240 -21.74 -38.11 21.99
CA ILE A 240 -23.20 -38.05 22.16
C ILE A 240 -23.76 -39.46 22.52
N GLU A 241 -23.18 -40.50 21.95
CA GLU A 241 -23.51 -41.87 22.23
C GLU A 241 -23.31 -42.20 23.73
N GLY A 242 -22.14 -41.84 24.28
CA GLY A 242 -21.87 -42.05 25.72
C GLY A 242 -22.82 -41.22 26.59
N LEU A 243 -23.25 -40.04 26.16
CA LEU A 243 -24.26 -39.27 26.87
C LEU A 243 -25.65 -39.93 26.86
N ILE A 244 -26.09 -40.48 25.72
CA ILE A 244 -27.36 -41.18 25.60
C ILE A 244 -27.36 -42.44 26.50
N GLU A 245 -26.27 -43.21 26.49
CA GLU A 245 -26.12 -44.40 27.36
C GLU A 245 -26.07 -44.00 28.84
N ALA A 246 -25.41 -42.90 29.21
CA ALA A 246 -25.35 -42.38 30.57
C ALA A 246 -26.72 -41.89 31.05
N TYR A 247 -27.47 -41.20 30.20
CA TYR A 247 -28.82 -40.76 30.49
C TYR A 247 -29.76 -42.00 30.70
N ALA A 248 -29.60 -43.05 29.92
CA ALA A 248 -30.36 -44.29 30.09
C ALA A 248 -30.13 -44.97 31.45
N LYS A 249 -28.94 -44.78 32.05
CA LYS A 249 -28.58 -45.29 33.37
C LYS A 249 -29.09 -44.43 34.53
N LEU A 250 -29.65 -43.26 34.29
CA LEU A 250 -30.23 -42.42 35.32
C LEU A 250 -31.38 -43.15 36.05
N PRO A 251 -31.61 -42.91 37.36
CA PRO A 251 -32.77 -43.40 38.09
C PRO A 251 -34.06 -43.10 37.33
N PRO A 252 -35.01 -44.03 37.29
CA PRO A 252 -36.29 -43.89 36.58
C PRO A 252 -37.03 -42.58 36.91
N GLN A 253 -36.99 -42.15 38.16
CA GLN A 253 -37.60 -40.89 38.62
C GLN A 253 -37.02 -39.67 37.89
N LEU A 254 -35.68 -39.61 37.69
CA LEU A 254 -35.04 -38.52 36.96
C LEU A 254 -35.38 -38.57 35.47
N ARG A 255 -35.43 -39.75 34.87
CA ARG A 255 -35.81 -39.89 33.45
C ARG A 255 -37.28 -39.50 33.20
N HIS A 256 -38.16 -39.72 34.17
CA HIS A 256 -39.53 -39.24 34.07
C HIS A 256 -39.65 -37.73 34.23
N GLN A 257 -38.78 -37.10 34.99
CA GLN A 257 -38.78 -35.66 35.21
C GLN A 257 -38.08 -34.90 34.09
N TYR A 258 -36.96 -35.41 33.60
CA TYR A 258 -36.08 -34.69 32.62
C TYR A 258 -35.99 -35.48 31.31
N GLN A 259 -36.06 -34.78 30.17
CA GLN A 259 -35.71 -35.30 28.85
C GLN A 259 -34.24 -35.02 28.55
N LEU A 260 -33.62 -35.80 27.67
CA LEU A 260 -32.33 -35.45 27.07
C LEU A 260 -32.57 -34.72 25.75
N ALA A 261 -32.18 -33.44 25.64
CA ALA A 261 -32.26 -32.64 24.43
C ALA A 261 -30.88 -32.48 23.79
N VAL A 262 -30.71 -33.01 22.59
CA VAL A 262 -29.52 -32.82 21.74
C VAL A 262 -29.84 -31.70 20.75
N VAL A 263 -29.33 -30.53 21.06
CA VAL A 263 -29.63 -29.29 20.31
C VAL A 263 -28.56 -29.04 19.26
N CYS A 264 -28.75 -29.58 18.07
CA CYS A 264 -27.84 -29.37 16.95
C CYS A 264 -28.46 -29.76 15.60
N SER A 265 -27.89 -29.24 14.49
CA SER A 265 -28.28 -29.71 13.16
C SER A 265 -27.86 -31.16 12.97
N ILE A 266 -28.80 -32.02 12.62
CA ILE A 266 -28.60 -33.46 12.51
C ILE A 266 -29.07 -33.94 11.14
N ARG A 267 -28.22 -34.71 10.45
CA ARG A 267 -28.59 -35.36 9.19
C ARG A 267 -29.35 -36.67 9.47
N ASP A 268 -30.21 -37.09 8.55
CA ASP A 268 -31.06 -38.28 8.76
C ASP A 268 -30.31 -39.57 9.12
N PRO A 269 -29.12 -39.88 8.53
CA PRO A 269 -28.39 -41.08 8.95
C PRO A 269 -27.93 -41.02 10.42
N ASP A 270 -27.51 -39.85 10.90
CA ASP A 270 -27.08 -39.64 12.27
C ASP A 270 -28.28 -39.68 13.24
N ARG A 271 -29.39 -39.07 12.86
CA ARG A 271 -30.64 -39.10 13.58
C ARG A 271 -31.08 -40.55 13.79
N PHE A 272 -31.18 -41.33 12.71
CA PHE A 272 -31.57 -42.76 12.81
C PHE A 272 -30.61 -43.56 13.70
N ARG A 273 -29.31 -43.31 13.63
CA ARG A 273 -28.27 -43.96 14.44
C ARG A 273 -28.47 -43.67 15.94
N LEU A 274 -28.69 -42.42 16.30
CA LEU A 274 -28.88 -42.01 17.71
C LEU A 274 -30.22 -42.47 18.27
N GLU A 275 -31.31 -42.41 17.49
CA GLU A 275 -32.63 -42.93 17.92
C GLU A 275 -32.59 -44.48 18.14
N ARG A 276 -31.89 -45.20 17.26
CA ARG A 276 -31.68 -46.63 17.41
C ARG A 276 -30.84 -46.95 18.66
N LEU A 277 -29.81 -46.18 18.96
CA LEU A 277 -29.02 -46.32 20.17
C LEU A 277 -29.89 -46.09 21.41
N ALA A 278 -30.68 -45.02 21.44
CA ALA A 278 -31.60 -44.71 22.53
C ALA A 278 -32.59 -45.87 22.81
N ALA A 279 -33.22 -46.39 21.75
CA ALA A 279 -34.13 -47.53 21.86
C ALA A 279 -33.41 -48.79 22.40
N LYS A 280 -32.19 -49.10 21.93
CA LYS A 280 -31.37 -50.21 22.40
C LYS A 280 -30.99 -50.04 23.87
N SER A 281 -30.80 -48.82 24.35
CA SER A 281 -30.49 -48.47 25.74
C SER A 281 -31.74 -48.45 26.65
N GLY A 282 -32.92 -48.80 26.11
CA GLY A 282 -34.18 -48.92 26.90
C GLY A 282 -34.87 -47.55 27.12
N LEU A 283 -34.58 -46.53 26.33
CA LEU A 283 -35.24 -45.23 26.41
C LEU A 283 -36.56 -45.22 25.63
N ALA A 284 -37.56 -44.55 26.17
CA ALA A 284 -38.81 -44.29 25.47
C ALA A 284 -38.57 -43.20 24.36
N LYS A 285 -39.42 -43.18 23.35
CA LYS A 285 -39.32 -42.24 22.23
C LYS A 285 -39.25 -40.77 22.67
N ASP A 286 -39.97 -40.45 23.76
CA ASP A 286 -40.04 -39.08 24.30
C ASP A 286 -38.90 -38.77 25.29
N ASP A 287 -38.00 -39.69 25.59
CA ASP A 287 -36.89 -39.48 26.50
C ASP A 287 -35.72 -38.73 25.82
N LEU A 288 -35.56 -38.90 24.48
CA LEU A 288 -34.55 -38.24 23.66
C LEU A 288 -35.22 -37.29 22.67
N VAL A 289 -34.81 -36.02 22.72
CA VAL A 289 -35.22 -34.98 21.77
C VAL A 289 -34.04 -34.61 20.91
N LEU A 290 -34.17 -34.75 19.60
CA LEU A 290 -33.18 -34.31 18.60
C LEU A 290 -33.79 -33.10 17.86
N THR A 291 -33.45 -31.88 18.28
CA THR A 291 -34.16 -30.68 17.83
C THR A 291 -33.92 -30.35 16.33
N GLY A 292 -32.78 -30.73 15.79
CA GLY A 292 -32.34 -30.21 14.49
C GLY A 292 -31.73 -28.82 14.64
N TYR A 293 -31.74 -28.04 13.55
CA TYR A 293 -31.22 -26.66 13.55
C TYR A 293 -32.07 -25.79 14.49
N VAL A 294 -31.38 -24.96 15.28
CA VAL A 294 -31.97 -24.00 16.20
C VAL A 294 -31.33 -22.63 15.94
N SER A 295 -32.14 -21.58 15.92
CA SER A 295 -31.62 -20.19 15.79
C SER A 295 -30.79 -19.81 17.03
N ASP A 296 -29.90 -18.81 16.87
CA ASP A 296 -29.10 -18.34 18.00
C ASP A 296 -29.97 -17.78 19.13
N ASP A 297 -31.10 -17.15 18.84
CA ASP A 297 -32.03 -16.63 19.84
C ASP A 297 -32.74 -17.75 20.63
N ASP A 298 -33.21 -18.79 19.92
CA ASP A 298 -33.78 -19.99 20.56
C ASP A 298 -32.71 -20.77 21.33
N LEU A 299 -31.47 -20.86 20.82
CA LEU A 299 -30.35 -21.51 21.51
C LEU A 299 -30.04 -20.84 22.86
N ILE A 300 -29.95 -19.50 22.87
CA ILE A 300 -29.76 -18.71 24.10
C ILE A 300 -30.91 -18.98 25.09
N SER A 301 -32.14 -19.01 24.59
CA SER A 301 -33.31 -19.24 25.39
C SER A 301 -33.34 -20.68 25.96
N LEU A 302 -32.92 -21.68 25.19
CA LEU A 302 -32.79 -23.08 25.65
C LEU A 302 -31.71 -23.21 26.73
N TYR A 303 -30.54 -22.55 26.59
CA TYR A 303 -29.53 -22.50 27.64
C TYR A 303 -30.09 -21.94 28.97
N ASN A 304 -30.89 -20.89 28.89
CA ASN A 304 -31.53 -20.27 30.06
C ASN A 304 -32.63 -21.17 30.71
N CYS A 305 -33.20 -22.08 29.94
CA CYS A 305 -34.27 -22.95 30.39
C CYS A 305 -33.81 -24.35 30.87
N THR A 306 -32.59 -24.76 30.53
CA THR A 306 -32.11 -26.10 30.82
C THR A 306 -31.91 -26.34 32.33
N ALA A 307 -32.27 -27.53 32.81
CA ALA A 307 -31.97 -27.92 34.16
C ALA A 307 -30.49 -28.27 34.36
N LEU A 308 -29.82 -28.74 33.32
CA LEU A 308 -28.41 -29.14 33.34
C LEU A 308 -27.88 -29.16 31.93
N PHE A 309 -26.74 -28.52 31.71
CA PHE A 309 -25.97 -28.65 30.50
C PHE A 309 -24.83 -29.66 30.69
N VAL A 310 -24.71 -30.63 29.77
CA VAL A 310 -23.70 -31.69 29.84
C VAL A 310 -22.80 -31.63 28.61
N PHE A 311 -21.49 -31.54 28.87
CA PHE A 311 -20.50 -31.45 27.80
C PHE A 311 -19.51 -32.63 27.86
N PRO A 312 -19.86 -33.79 27.27
CA PRO A 312 -19.17 -35.06 27.44
C PRO A 312 -18.04 -35.30 26.45
N SER A 313 -17.54 -34.28 25.81
CA SER A 313 -16.57 -34.38 24.69
C SER A 313 -15.29 -35.10 25.10
N LEU A 314 -14.82 -36.01 24.25
CA LEU A 314 -13.56 -36.73 24.41
C LEU A 314 -12.34 -35.86 24.16
N HIS A 315 -12.48 -34.76 23.40
CA HIS A 315 -11.46 -33.78 23.16
C HIS A 315 -12.03 -32.50 22.55
N GLU A 316 -11.55 -31.35 23.00
CA GLU A 316 -11.91 -30.02 22.48
C GLU A 316 -10.70 -29.09 22.39
N GLY A 317 -10.71 -28.19 21.39
CA GLY A 317 -9.77 -27.10 21.30
C GLY A 317 -10.00 -26.03 22.38
N PHE A 318 -11.29 -25.74 22.71
CA PHE A 318 -11.68 -24.84 23.81
C PHE A 318 -12.90 -25.34 24.59
N GLY A 319 -14.08 -25.42 23.93
CA GLY A 319 -15.32 -25.77 24.58
C GLY A 319 -16.32 -24.62 24.68
N LEU A 320 -16.46 -23.82 23.63
CA LEU A 320 -17.38 -22.66 23.56
C LEU A 320 -18.79 -23.01 24.06
N PRO A 321 -19.43 -24.15 23.71
CA PRO A 321 -20.77 -24.45 24.18
C PRO A 321 -20.91 -24.54 25.71
N ALA A 322 -19.85 -25.00 26.40
CA ALA A 322 -19.86 -25.00 27.87
C ALA A 322 -19.78 -23.57 28.42
N LEU A 323 -18.96 -22.73 27.82
CA LEU A 323 -18.83 -21.31 28.19
C LEU A 323 -20.14 -20.54 27.90
N GLU A 324 -20.76 -20.76 26.75
CA GLU A 324 -22.06 -20.19 26.36
C GLU A 324 -23.17 -20.56 27.37
N ALA A 325 -23.24 -21.86 27.76
CA ALA A 325 -24.18 -22.35 28.74
C ALA A 325 -23.96 -21.67 30.12
N MET A 326 -22.70 -21.56 30.57
CA MET A 326 -22.36 -20.87 31.83
C MET A 326 -22.71 -19.37 31.75
N ALA A 327 -22.43 -18.69 30.63
CA ALA A 327 -22.76 -17.28 30.41
C ALA A 327 -24.28 -17.03 30.44
N CYS A 328 -25.08 -17.99 29.98
CA CYS A 328 -26.54 -17.96 30.09
C CYS A 328 -27.06 -18.39 31.50
N GLY A 329 -26.19 -18.80 32.40
CA GLY A 329 -26.54 -19.23 33.75
C GLY A 329 -27.12 -20.65 33.84
N ALA A 330 -26.81 -21.53 32.89
CA ALA A 330 -27.09 -22.97 33.04
C ALA A 330 -26.13 -23.62 34.05
N PRO A 331 -26.58 -24.58 34.86
CA PRO A 331 -25.67 -25.48 35.60
C PRO A 331 -24.91 -26.33 34.57
N VAL A 332 -23.58 -26.37 34.62
CA VAL A 332 -22.72 -27.05 33.63
C VAL A 332 -21.88 -28.11 34.28
N ILE A 333 -21.86 -29.32 33.68
CA ILE A 333 -20.89 -30.37 33.99
C ILE A 333 -20.21 -30.80 32.68
N GLY A 334 -18.96 -31.21 32.75
CA GLY A 334 -18.20 -31.59 31.56
C GLY A 334 -17.05 -32.56 31.81
N SER A 335 -16.40 -32.92 30.72
CA SER A 335 -15.25 -33.82 30.72
C SER A 335 -14.05 -33.26 31.49
N ASN A 336 -13.28 -34.15 32.12
CA ASN A 336 -12.07 -33.79 32.86
C ASN A 336 -10.78 -33.77 32.01
N ASN A 337 -10.91 -33.61 30.71
CA ASN A 337 -9.79 -33.65 29.73
C ASN A 337 -9.74 -32.44 28.79
N SER A 338 -8.63 -32.34 28.06
CA SER A 338 -8.35 -31.26 27.08
C SER A 338 -8.54 -29.83 27.69
N SER A 339 -9.20 -28.95 26.98
CA SER A 339 -9.47 -27.57 27.42
C SER A 339 -10.68 -27.42 28.37
N ILE A 340 -11.52 -28.44 28.56
CA ILE A 340 -12.78 -28.35 29.33
C ILE A 340 -12.54 -27.98 30.80
N PRO A 341 -11.50 -28.53 31.51
CA PRO A 341 -11.18 -28.14 32.87
C PRO A 341 -10.85 -26.66 33.04
N GLU A 342 -10.18 -26.03 32.09
CA GLU A 342 -9.85 -24.59 32.15
C GLU A 342 -11.10 -23.72 31.90
N VAL A 343 -12.04 -24.20 31.08
CA VAL A 343 -13.28 -23.48 30.79
C VAL A 343 -14.24 -23.53 31.96
N ILE A 344 -14.52 -24.74 32.51
CA ILE A 344 -15.46 -24.93 33.62
C ILE A 344 -14.87 -24.43 34.95
N GLY A 345 -13.56 -24.59 35.16
CA GLY A 345 -12.84 -24.04 36.33
C GLY A 345 -13.22 -24.67 37.68
N ARG A 346 -13.94 -25.82 37.73
CA ARG A 346 -14.43 -26.43 38.94
C ARG A 346 -14.31 -27.96 38.89
N ALA A 347 -13.46 -28.54 39.71
CA ALA A 347 -13.09 -29.95 39.66
C ALA A 347 -14.27 -30.92 39.93
N ASP A 348 -15.20 -30.57 40.85
CA ASP A 348 -16.37 -31.42 41.18
C ASP A 348 -17.52 -31.31 40.15
N ALA A 349 -17.39 -30.46 39.14
CA ALA A 349 -18.24 -30.39 37.97
C ALA A 349 -17.74 -31.25 36.78
N MET A 350 -16.66 -32.00 36.95
CA MET A 350 -16.01 -32.77 35.91
C MET A 350 -16.17 -34.27 36.11
N PHE A 351 -16.18 -34.97 34.97
CA PHE A 351 -16.26 -36.46 34.95
C PHE A 351 -15.32 -37.04 33.89
N ASP A 352 -15.00 -38.31 34.01
CA ASP A 352 -14.32 -39.07 32.95
C ASP A 352 -15.30 -39.32 31.79
N PRO A 353 -15.06 -38.76 30.61
CA PRO A 353 -15.96 -38.92 29.48
C PRO A 353 -15.93 -40.32 28.86
N THR A 354 -14.95 -41.14 29.21
CA THR A 354 -14.88 -42.55 28.76
C THR A 354 -15.72 -43.49 29.62
N SER A 355 -16.20 -43.01 30.76
CA SER A 355 -17.03 -43.78 31.70
C SER A 355 -18.48 -43.32 31.67
N VAL A 356 -19.35 -44.13 31.06
CA VAL A 356 -20.81 -43.92 31.04
C VAL A 356 -21.38 -43.82 32.46
N ASP A 357 -20.83 -44.58 33.40
CA ASP A 357 -21.25 -44.55 34.82
C ASP A 357 -20.83 -43.21 35.49
N ALA A 358 -19.66 -42.69 35.21
CA ALA A 358 -19.22 -41.41 35.75
C ALA A 358 -20.09 -40.25 35.22
N ILE A 359 -20.42 -40.25 33.94
CA ILE A 359 -21.32 -39.25 33.34
C ILE A 359 -22.71 -39.35 34.00
N SER A 360 -23.28 -40.56 34.13
CA SER A 360 -24.60 -40.79 34.76
C SER A 360 -24.61 -40.33 36.21
N ALA A 361 -23.59 -40.71 36.99
CA ALA A 361 -23.48 -40.33 38.39
C ALA A 361 -23.38 -38.81 38.59
N SER A 362 -22.57 -38.13 37.75
CA SER A 362 -22.44 -36.68 37.80
C SER A 362 -23.76 -35.97 37.46
N MET A 363 -24.48 -36.41 36.42
CA MET A 363 -25.83 -35.92 36.13
C MET A 363 -26.79 -36.10 37.30
N ALA A 364 -26.83 -37.31 37.87
CA ALA A 364 -27.73 -37.62 38.98
C ALA A 364 -27.43 -36.74 40.21
N GLN A 365 -26.17 -36.52 40.55
CA GLN A 365 -25.77 -35.69 41.69
C GLN A 365 -26.29 -34.25 41.58
N VAL A 366 -26.25 -33.66 40.39
CA VAL A 366 -26.73 -32.28 40.17
C VAL A 366 -28.26 -32.22 40.17
N LEU A 367 -28.93 -33.23 39.57
CA LEU A 367 -30.38 -33.22 39.43
C LEU A 367 -31.10 -33.61 40.73
N LEU A 368 -30.46 -34.36 41.64
CA LEU A 368 -30.97 -34.71 42.96
C LEU A 368 -30.68 -33.66 44.03
N ASP A 369 -29.73 -32.78 43.82
CA ASP A 369 -29.34 -31.72 44.75
C ASP A 369 -29.51 -30.33 44.12
N PRO A 370 -30.66 -29.68 44.38
CA PRO A 370 -30.89 -28.30 43.87
C PRO A 370 -29.86 -27.27 44.33
N ALA A 371 -29.28 -27.45 45.55
CA ALA A 371 -28.26 -26.56 46.05
C ALA A 371 -26.97 -26.64 45.19
N ARG A 372 -26.63 -27.85 44.77
CA ARG A 372 -25.50 -28.08 43.85
C ARG A 372 -25.74 -27.44 42.47
N GLY A 373 -26.96 -27.58 41.94
CA GLY A 373 -27.36 -26.90 40.69
C GLY A 373 -27.22 -25.38 40.79
N THR A 374 -27.68 -24.80 41.92
CA THR A 374 -27.54 -23.37 42.17
C THR A 374 -26.05 -22.94 42.27
N ALA A 375 -25.26 -23.70 43.01
CA ALA A 375 -23.82 -23.42 43.16
C ALA A 375 -23.06 -23.53 41.84
N LEU A 376 -23.43 -24.45 40.95
CA LEU A 376 -22.84 -24.53 39.58
C LEU A 376 -23.24 -23.36 38.72
N ARG A 377 -24.49 -22.89 38.85
CA ARG A 377 -24.99 -21.71 38.11
C ARG A 377 -24.23 -20.44 38.52
N GLU A 378 -24.12 -20.17 39.80
CA GLU A 378 -23.43 -19.00 40.34
C GLU A 378 -21.94 -18.98 39.97
N GLN A 379 -21.28 -20.12 40.17
CA GLN A 379 -19.87 -20.27 39.79
C GLN A 379 -19.69 -20.17 38.27
N GLY A 380 -20.58 -20.77 37.47
CA GLY A 380 -20.55 -20.72 36.02
C GLY A 380 -20.61 -19.28 35.48
N LEU A 381 -21.51 -18.45 36.01
CA LEU A 381 -21.59 -17.04 35.68
C LEU A 381 -20.30 -16.27 36.04
N ALA A 382 -19.78 -16.54 37.26
CA ALA A 382 -18.51 -15.92 37.70
C ALA A 382 -17.35 -16.35 36.80
N GLN A 383 -17.25 -17.62 36.47
CA GLN A 383 -16.21 -18.17 35.60
C GLN A 383 -16.33 -17.63 34.18
N ALA A 384 -17.53 -17.55 33.60
CA ALA A 384 -17.75 -17.02 32.27
C ALA A 384 -17.31 -15.55 32.16
N SER A 385 -17.46 -14.77 33.23
CA SER A 385 -17.01 -13.36 33.26
C SER A 385 -15.49 -13.19 33.19
N CYS A 386 -14.72 -14.23 33.44
CA CYS A 386 -13.26 -14.21 33.31
C CYS A 386 -12.77 -14.30 31.85
N PHE A 387 -13.66 -14.64 30.93
CA PHE A 387 -13.34 -14.79 29.50
C PHE A 387 -13.84 -13.57 28.71
N SER A 388 -12.93 -12.78 28.23
CA SER A 388 -13.20 -11.53 27.49
C SER A 388 -12.45 -11.49 26.17
N TRP A 389 -13.14 -11.14 25.10
CA TRP A 389 -12.51 -10.92 23.79
C TRP A 389 -11.45 -9.79 23.83
N ASP A 390 -11.69 -8.76 24.66
CA ASP A 390 -10.71 -7.68 24.79
C ASP A 390 -9.41 -8.15 25.46
N VAL A 391 -9.51 -9.04 26.46
CA VAL A 391 -8.33 -9.70 27.05
C VAL A 391 -7.63 -10.63 26.05
N CYS A 392 -8.38 -11.37 25.24
CA CYS A 392 -7.80 -12.18 24.15
C CYS A 392 -7.03 -11.32 23.16
N ALA A 393 -7.62 -10.20 22.74
CA ALA A 393 -7.00 -9.26 21.82
C ALA A 393 -5.74 -8.61 22.41
N GLN A 394 -5.78 -8.18 23.66
CA GLN A 394 -4.61 -7.62 24.35
C GLN A 394 -3.44 -8.63 24.41
N ARG A 395 -3.72 -9.88 24.82
CA ARG A 395 -2.70 -10.96 24.84
C ARG A 395 -2.13 -11.23 23.45
N ALA A 396 -2.95 -11.18 22.40
CA ALA A 396 -2.48 -11.35 21.04
C ALA A 396 -1.57 -10.19 20.58
N ILE A 397 -1.96 -8.96 20.88
CA ILE A 397 -1.17 -7.77 20.56
C ILE A 397 0.17 -7.77 21.31
N GLU A 398 0.16 -8.07 22.61
CA GLU A 398 1.37 -8.24 23.42
C GLU A 398 2.31 -9.31 22.84
N ALA A 399 1.76 -10.47 22.42
CA ALA A 399 2.54 -11.52 21.78
C ALA A 399 3.13 -11.09 20.44
N PHE A 400 2.44 -10.24 19.67
CA PHE A 400 2.99 -9.63 18.45
C PHE A 400 4.16 -8.69 18.78
N GLU A 401 4.00 -7.82 19.78
CA GLU A 401 5.04 -6.89 20.20
C GLU A 401 6.32 -7.62 20.66
N GLU A 402 6.17 -8.65 21.50
CA GLU A 402 7.29 -9.46 21.97
C GLU A 402 7.99 -10.17 20.81
N THR A 403 7.24 -10.76 19.87
CA THR A 403 7.81 -11.48 18.72
C THR A 403 8.55 -10.53 17.81
N HIS A 404 7.94 -9.38 17.47
CA HIS A 404 8.57 -8.35 16.66
C HIS A 404 9.82 -7.74 17.33
N GLY A 405 9.76 -7.54 18.64
CA GLY A 405 10.90 -7.05 19.44
C GLY A 405 12.09 -8.02 19.40
N ARG A 406 11.86 -9.32 19.55
CA ARG A 406 12.90 -10.38 19.44
C ARG A 406 13.56 -10.38 18.07
N ARG A 407 12.78 -10.32 16.99
CA ARG A 407 13.30 -10.30 15.62
C ARG A 407 14.09 -9.03 15.31
N SER A 408 13.60 -7.88 15.75
CA SER A 408 14.29 -6.59 15.58
C SER A 408 15.61 -6.53 16.33
N ALA A 409 15.69 -7.15 17.52
CA ALA A 409 16.94 -7.30 18.28
C ALA A 409 17.93 -8.25 17.56
N ALA A 410 17.45 -9.38 17.04
CA ALA A 410 18.27 -10.32 16.28
C ALA A 410 18.83 -9.70 14.99
N LYS A 411 18.03 -8.91 14.25
CA LYS A 411 18.50 -8.18 13.07
C LYS A 411 19.59 -7.17 13.40
N ARG A 412 19.49 -6.45 14.52
CA ARG A 412 20.55 -5.51 14.96
C ARG A 412 21.87 -6.20 15.29
N THR A 413 21.81 -7.43 15.79
CA THR A 413 23.02 -8.23 16.12
C THR A 413 23.66 -8.83 14.86
N THR A 414 22.88 -9.12 13.81
CA THR A 414 23.35 -9.72 12.55
C THR A 414 23.87 -8.72 11.51
N VAL A 415 23.62 -7.43 11.65
CA VAL A 415 24.14 -6.38 10.75
C VAL A 415 25.67 -6.20 10.83
N ALA A 416 26.33 -6.91 11.73
CA ALA A 416 27.80 -6.90 11.87
C ALA A 416 28.54 -7.88 10.93
N PHE A 417 27.88 -8.65 10.07
CA PHE A 417 28.55 -9.50 9.07
C PHE A 417 28.50 -8.85 7.69
N ALA A 418 29.69 -8.61 7.15
CA ALA A 418 29.95 -8.03 5.86
C ALA A 418 29.20 -8.75 4.72
N PRO A 419 28.74 -8.02 3.67
CA PRO A 419 28.19 -8.67 2.49
C PRO A 419 29.25 -9.58 1.85
N VAL A 420 28.83 -10.77 1.47
CA VAL A 420 29.63 -11.63 0.58
C VAL A 420 29.88 -10.82 -0.69
N SER A 421 31.08 -10.30 -0.86
CA SER A 421 31.51 -9.66 -2.09
C SER A 421 31.51 -10.70 -3.19
N SER A 422 30.59 -10.62 -4.14
CA SER A 422 30.83 -11.22 -5.45
C SER A 422 32.07 -10.53 -6.02
N GLU A 423 33.05 -11.28 -6.48
CA GLU A 423 34.31 -10.73 -7.05
C GLU A 423 34.10 -9.86 -8.30
N ARG A 424 32.87 -9.81 -8.83
CA ARG A 424 32.53 -9.04 -10.04
C ARG A 424 31.61 -7.85 -9.72
N LYS A 425 31.96 -6.67 -10.24
CA LYS A 425 31.06 -5.50 -10.23
C LYS A 425 29.78 -5.78 -11.05
N PRO A 426 28.61 -5.33 -10.61
CA PRO A 426 27.39 -5.42 -11.43
C PRO A 426 27.54 -4.62 -12.75
N ARG A 427 27.02 -5.16 -13.85
CA ARG A 427 26.95 -4.45 -15.13
C ARG A 427 25.82 -3.43 -15.11
N LEU A 428 26.15 -2.18 -15.45
CA LEU A 428 25.23 -1.07 -15.44
C LEU A 428 25.10 -0.47 -16.85
N ALA A 429 23.87 -0.49 -17.41
CA ALA A 429 23.53 0.31 -18.57
C ALA A 429 23.22 1.75 -18.11
N TYR A 430 24.00 2.70 -18.57
CA TYR A 430 23.84 4.13 -18.25
C TYR A 430 23.34 4.90 -19.46
N VAL A 431 22.07 5.29 -19.46
CA VAL A 431 21.39 5.96 -20.59
C VAL A 431 21.36 7.46 -20.32
N SER A 432 22.15 8.22 -21.08
CA SER A 432 22.31 9.67 -20.87
C SER A 432 22.85 10.37 -22.13
N PRO A 433 22.48 11.63 -22.41
CA PRO A 433 23.30 12.46 -23.27
C PRO A 433 24.66 12.74 -22.61
N LEU A 434 25.72 12.81 -23.39
CA LEU A 434 27.09 13.09 -22.94
C LEU A 434 27.74 14.21 -23.81
N PRO A 435 28.83 14.84 -23.37
CA PRO A 435 29.55 15.78 -24.22
C PRO A 435 29.93 15.14 -25.56
N PRO A 436 29.82 15.86 -26.72
CA PRO A 436 29.68 17.29 -26.87
C PRO A 436 28.26 17.85 -26.85
N VAL A 437 27.24 17.02 -26.48
CA VAL A 437 25.85 17.51 -26.38
C VAL A 437 25.77 18.65 -25.36
N ARG A 438 25.20 19.79 -25.80
CA ARG A 438 25.08 20.99 -24.98
C ARG A 438 23.91 20.90 -24.02
N SER A 439 24.04 20.02 -23.02
CA SER A 439 23.07 19.78 -21.95
C SER A 439 23.78 19.85 -20.61
N GLY A 440 23.14 20.44 -19.62
CA GLY A 440 23.62 20.39 -18.23
C GLY A 440 23.71 18.97 -17.68
N ILE A 441 22.86 18.06 -18.17
CA ILE A 441 22.86 16.65 -17.81
C ILE A 441 24.04 15.91 -18.45
N ALA A 442 24.45 16.29 -19.65
CA ALA A 442 25.64 15.73 -20.29
C ALA A 442 26.92 16.01 -19.45
N GLY A 443 27.09 17.24 -18.98
CA GLY A 443 28.19 17.61 -18.07
C GLY A 443 28.05 16.88 -16.71
N TYR A 444 26.87 16.84 -16.16
CA TYR A 444 26.61 16.11 -14.90
C TYR A 444 27.00 14.65 -15.01
N SER A 445 26.62 13.97 -16.08
CA SER A 445 26.93 12.56 -16.29
C SER A 445 28.42 12.33 -16.46
N ALA A 446 29.12 13.25 -17.18
CA ALA A 446 30.57 13.22 -17.32
C ALA A 446 31.27 13.37 -15.94
N ASP A 447 30.72 14.19 -15.06
CA ASP A 447 31.25 14.38 -13.71
C ASP A 447 31.03 13.17 -12.80
N LEU A 448 29.90 12.48 -12.92
CA LEU A 448 29.53 11.36 -12.04
C LEU A 448 30.19 10.03 -12.46
N LEU A 449 30.23 9.73 -13.74
CA LEU A 449 30.62 8.43 -14.29
C LEU A 449 31.97 7.90 -13.79
N PRO A 450 33.07 8.71 -13.70
CA PRO A 450 34.35 8.22 -13.23
C PRO A 450 34.33 7.68 -11.78
N ALA A 451 33.54 8.29 -10.89
CA ALA A 451 33.41 7.79 -9.54
C ALA A 451 32.42 6.62 -9.44
N LEU A 452 31.32 6.65 -10.21
CA LEU A 452 30.35 5.58 -10.24
C LEU A 452 30.94 4.28 -10.79
N SER A 453 31.92 4.34 -11.70
CA SER A 453 32.63 3.17 -12.24
C SER A 453 33.46 2.43 -11.20
N GLN A 454 33.71 3.02 -10.02
CA GLN A 454 34.31 2.28 -8.90
C GLN A 454 33.36 1.19 -8.37
N HIS A 455 32.05 1.34 -8.57
CA HIS A 455 31.03 0.45 -8.06
C HIS A 455 30.43 -0.47 -9.12
N TYR A 456 30.47 -0.10 -10.41
CA TYR A 456 29.83 -0.80 -11.52
C TYR A 456 30.73 -0.95 -12.73
N ASP A 457 30.52 -2.02 -13.50
CA ASP A 457 30.98 -2.13 -14.90
C ASP A 457 29.97 -1.40 -15.77
N ILE A 458 30.32 -0.17 -16.20
CA ILE A 458 29.40 0.74 -16.86
C ILE A 458 29.54 0.64 -18.37
N GLU A 459 28.39 0.53 -19.06
CA GLU A 459 28.29 0.67 -20.52
C GLU A 459 27.32 1.83 -20.83
N LEU A 460 27.73 2.70 -21.76
CA LEU A 460 27.00 3.91 -22.11
C LEU A 460 26.03 3.65 -23.25
N ILE A 461 24.77 4.02 -23.06
CA ILE A 461 23.72 3.90 -24.06
C ILE A 461 23.40 5.30 -24.58
N LEU A 462 23.66 5.54 -25.85
CA LEU A 462 23.70 6.87 -26.47
C LEU A 462 22.73 6.98 -27.65
N ALA A 463 22.21 8.19 -27.85
CA ALA A 463 21.49 8.58 -29.06
C ALA A 463 22.27 9.62 -29.91
N GLN A 464 23.56 9.75 -29.64
CA GLN A 464 24.49 10.69 -30.31
C GLN A 464 25.62 9.91 -30.97
N ASP A 465 26.22 10.47 -32.02
CA ASP A 465 27.21 9.78 -32.85
C ASP A 465 28.62 9.73 -32.25
N SER A 466 28.94 10.62 -31.28
CA SER A 466 30.27 10.70 -30.69
C SER A 466 30.25 11.21 -29.25
N VAL A 467 31.28 10.85 -28.49
CA VAL A 467 31.58 11.38 -27.17
C VAL A 467 32.99 12.00 -27.23
N ASP A 468 33.09 13.30 -26.96
CA ASP A 468 34.35 14.03 -27.09
C ASP A 468 35.20 14.10 -25.83
N ASP A 469 34.72 13.51 -24.71
CA ASP A 469 35.46 13.49 -23.46
C ASP A 469 36.38 12.27 -23.39
N PRO A 470 37.73 12.49 -23.33
CA PRO A 470 38.69 11.36 -23.27
C PRO A 470 38.50 10.42 -22.06
N ALA A 471 38.04 10.94 -20.92
CA ALA A 471 37.78 10.12 -19.74
C ALA A 471 36.61 9.18 -19.94
N LEU A 472 35.65 9.56 -20.78
CA LEU A 472 34.45 8.75 -21.10
C LEU A 472 34.72 7.78 -22.25
N GLY A 473 35.75 8.03 -23.07
CA GLY A 473 36.13 7.12 -24.16
C GLY A 473 36.58 5.72 -23.71
N THR A 474 36.83 5.53 -22.44
CA THR A 474 37.20 4.22 -21.87
C THR A 474 36.00 3.30 -21.61
N PHE A 475 34.78 3.83 -21.59
CA PHE A 475 33.56 3.06 -21.40
C PHE A 475 33.08 2.49 -22.74
N PRO A 476 32.60 1.22 -22.78
CA PRO A 476 31.88 0.71 -23.94
C PRO A 476 30.68 1.58 -24.29
N GLN A 477 30.46 1.86 -25.55
CA GLN A 477 29.41 2.75 -26.06
C GLN A 477 28.52 2.00 -27.04
N HIS A 478 27.21 2.12 -26.89
CA HIS A 478 26.23 1.42 -27.69
C HIS A 478 25.06 2.35 -28.04
N ASP A 479 24.40 2.05 -29.15
CA ASP A 479 23.18 2.72 -29.55
C ASP A 479 21.92 2.08 -28.94
N SER A 480 20.77 2.70 -29.14
CA SER A 480 19.49 2.22 -28.64
C SER A 480 19.08 0.86 -29.23
N ALA A 481 19.44 0.56 -30.48
CA ALA A 481 19.09 -0.69 -31.14
C ALA A 481 19.89 -1.87 -30.57
N TRP A 482 21.18 -1.65 -30.33
CA TRP A 482 22.01 -2.64 -29.64
C TRP A 482 21.51 -2.90 -28.22
N PHE A 483 21.13 -1.82 -27.50
CA PHE A 483 20.60 -1.94 -26.15
C PHE A 483 19.30 -2.73 -26.12
N ASP A 484 18.37 -2.48 -27.05
CA ASP A 484 17.13 -3.26 -27.16
C ASP A 484 17.37 -4.77 -27.25
N ALA A 485 18.41 -5.18 -27.98
CA ALA A 485 18.77 -6.59 -28.14
C ALA A 485 19.49 -7.17 -26.91
N ASN A 486 20.19 -6.35 -26.13
CA ASN A 486 21.11 -6.77 -25.07
C ASN A 486 20.71 -6.35 -23.64
N ALA A 487 19.61 -5.62 -23.46
CA ALA A 487 19.19 -5.08 -22.15
C ALA A 487 19.09 -6.15 -21.06
N HIS A 488 18.71 -7.37 -21.42
CA HIS A 488 18.61 -8.52 -20.50
C HIS A 488 19.96 -8.99 -19.92
N THR A 489 21.09 -8.51 -20.44
CA THR A 489 22.43 -8.86 -19.95
C THR A 489 22.94 -7.93 -18.87
N PHE A 490 22.24 -6.83 -18.61
CA PHE A 490 22.61 -5.87 -17.58
C PHE A 490 21.97 -6.22 -16.23
N ASP A 491 22.75 -6.06 -15.17
CA ASP A 491 22.28 -6.22 -13.80
C ASP A 491 21.49 -4.98 -13.35
N ARG A 492 21.83 -3.79 -13.87
CA ARG A 492 21.25 -2.49 -13.53
C ARG A 492 21.05 -1.64 -14.77
N ILE A 493 19.98 -0.83 -14.78
CA ILE A 493 19.71 0.16 -15.83
C ILE A 493 19.38 1.50 -15.16
N VAL A 494 20.03 2.57 -15.59
CA VAL A 494 19.81 3.93 -15.09
C VAL A 494 19.57 4.88 -16.26
N TYR A 495 18.48 5.64 -16.20
CA TYR A 495 18.09 6.66 -17.17
C TYR A 495 18.24 8.05 -16.59
N GLN A 496 18.91 8.96 -17.27
CA GLN A 496 19.06 10.35 -16.89
C GLN A 496 18.03 11.21 -17.63
N PHE A 497 16.85 11.43 -17.04
CA PHE A 497 15.76 12.17 -17.67
C PHE A 497 15.85 13.68 -17.42
N GLY A 498 15.67 14.46 -18.48
CA GLY A 498 15.52 15.90 -18.45
C GLY A 498 14.54 16.41 -19.51
N ASN A 499 14.20 17.70 -19.44
CA ASN A 499 13.14 18.30 -20.26
C ASN A 499 13.68 18.91 -21.59
N SER A 500 14.53 18.19 -22.30
CA SER A 500 15.03 18.60 -23.63
C SER A 500 14.93 17.45 -24.63
N ALA A 501 14.97 17.78 -25.93
CA ALA A 501 14.85 16.81 -27.02
C ALA A 501 15.88 15.67 -26.94
N PHE A 502 17.05 15.88 -26.32
CA PHE A 502 18.09 14.87 -26.14
C PHE A 502 17.62 13.63 -25.35
N HIS A 503 16.51 13.72 -24.62
CA HIS A 503 15.95 12.63 -23.80
C HIS A 503 14.77 11.89 -24.46
N ALA A 504 14.33 12.31 -25.67
CA ALA A 504 13.13 11.79 -26.32
C ALA A 504 13.18 10.26 -26.56
N HIS A 505 14.35 9.73 -26.93
CA HIS A 505 14.55 8.30 -27.18
C HIS A 505 14.36 7.43 -25.93
N MET A 506 14.56 8.00 -24.74
CA MET A 506 14.49 7.27 -23.48
C MET A 506 13.08 6.80 -23.11
N PHE A 507 12.02 7.48 -23.59
CA PHE A 507 10.64 7.09 -23.31
C PHE A 507 10.34 5.67 -23.82
N GLY A 508 10.68 5.40 -25.08
CA GLY A 508 10.48 4.07 -25.66
C GLY A 508 11.40 3.01 -25.05
N LEU A 509 12.63 3.36 -24.69
CA LEU A 509 13.55 2.45 -24.03
C LEU A 509 13.05 2.08 -22.62
N LEU A 510 12.63 3.06 -21.82
CA LEU A 510 12.11 2.81 -20.48
C LEU A 510 10.82 1.97 -20.48
N GLU A 511 9.99 2.12 -21.51
CA GLU A 511 8.77 1.31 -21.65
C GLU A 511 9.10 -0.18 -21.88
N ARG A 512 10.11 -0.47 -22.70
CA ARG A 512 10.54 -1.85 -22.98
C ARG A 512 11.50 -2.41 -21.93
N HIS A 513 12.35 -1.59 -21.37
CA HIS A 513 13.40 -1.95 -20.40
C HIS A 513 13.32 -1.07 -19.15
N PRO A 514 12.41 -1.38 -18.22
CA PRO A 514 12.28 -0.62 -16.98
C PRO A 514 13.60 -0.51 -16.21
N GLY A 515 13.89 0.68 -15.70
CA GLY A 515 15.13 0.95 -14.95
C GLY A 515 14.95 2.08 -13.94
N MET A 516 16.01 2.37 -13.21
CA MET A 516 16.07 3.52 -12.29
C MET A 516 16.02 4.80 -13.10
N VAL A 517 15.16 5.74 -12.73
CA VAL A 517 15.06 7.06 -13.34
C VAL A 517 15.69 8.10 -12.43
N VAL A 518 16.65 8.83 -12.94
CA VAL A 518 17.15 10.07 -12.34
C VAL A 518 16.43 11.22 -13.02
N LEU A 519 15.57 11.91 -12.28
CA LEU A 519 14.72 12.97 -12.81
C LEU A 519 15.32 14.33 -12.48
N HIS A 520 16.01 14.95 -13.44
CA HIS A 520 16.64 16.25 -13.28
C HIS A 520 15.64 17.41 -13.36
N ASP A 521 14.61 17.26 -14.21
CA ASP A 521 13.46 18.14 -14.32
C ASP A 521 12.21 17.37 -13.97
N PHE A 522 11.40 17.86 -13.03
CA PHE A 522 10.12 17.19 -12.71
C PHE A 522 9.13 17.32 -13.87
N TYR A 523 9.14 18.43 -14.61
CA TYR A 523 8.32 18.61 -15.81
C TYR A 523 9.03 18.04 -17.03
N LEU A 524 8.37 17.09 -17.72
CA LEU A 524 8.82 16.49 -18.98
C LEU A 524 7.96 16.91 -20.18
N SER A 525 7.01 17.82 -19.96
CA SER A 525 6.09 18.35 -20.98
C SER A 525 6.81 18.95 -22.19
N GLY A 526 7.96 19.60 -21.99
CA GLY A 526 8.74 20.19 -23.06
C GLY A 526 9.32 19.13 -24.01
N VAL A 527 10.01 18.12 -23.49
CA VAL A 527 10.56 17.05 -24.32
C VAL A 527 9.50 16.30 -25.09
N ILE A 528 8.33 16.01 -24.44
CA ILE A 528 7.22 15.31 -25.08
C ILE A 528 6.62 16.16 -26.22
N SER A 529 6.45 17.47 -25.98
CA SER A 529 5.92 18.38 -26.99
C SER A 529 6.85 18.55 -28.20
N HIS A 530 8.18 18.52 -27.99
CA HIS A 530 9.17 18.60 -29.09
C HIS A 530 9.29 17.27 -29.85
N ALA A 531 9.14 16.13 -29.20
CA ALA A 531 9.24 14.83 -29.84
C ALA A 531 8.07 14.50 -30.78
N GLU A 532 6.96 15.19 -30.67
CA GLU A 532 5.75 14.92 -31.45
C GLU A 532 5.95 15.10 -32.98
N PRO A 533 6.58 16.18 -33.47
CA PRO A 533 6.84 16.36 -34.90
C PRO A 533 7.92 15.39 -35.44
N ASP A 534 8.96 15.11 -34.65
CA ASP A 534 10.15 14.42 -35.11
C ASP A 534 10.00 12.89 -35.18
N HIS A 535 9.06 12.33 -34.42
CA HIS A 535 8.88 10.87 -34.31
C HIS A 535 7.59 10.32 -34.92
N HIS A 536 6.88 11.13 -35.73
CA HIS A 536 5.62 10.74 -36.36
C HIS A 536 4.58 10.13 -35.40
N LEU A 537 4.56 10.58 -34.14
CA LEU A 537 3.59 10.16 -33.11
C LEU A 537 2.51 11.24 -32.97
N PRO A 538 1.45 11.24 -33.80
CA PRO A 538 0.43 12.27 -33.72
C PRO A 538 -0.22 12.27 -32.33
N ASN A 539 -0.42 13.46 -31.78
CA ASN A 539 -1.07 13.70 -30.51
C ASN A 539 -0.36 13.09 -29.28
N HIS A 540 0.95 12.83 -29.36
CA HIS A 540 1.71 12.24 -28.26
C HIS A 540 1.64 13.10 -26.98
N TYR A 541 1.80 14.42 -27.14
CA TYR A 541 1.66 15.36 -26.01
C TYR A 541 0.27 15.30 -25.37
N CYS A 542 -0.78 15.34 -26.15
CA CYS A 542 -2.15 15.30 -25.66
C CYS A 542 -2.50 13.95 -24.99
N ARG A 543 -1.96 12.85 -25.52
CA ARG A 543 -2.10 11.53 -24.86
C ARG A 543 -1.38 11.51 -23.50
N SER A 544 -0.16 12.05 -23.43
CA SER A 544 0.59 12.14 -22.18
C SER A 544 -0.09 13.09 -21.18
N LEU A 545 -0.66 14.19 -21.67
CA LEU A 545 -1.45 15.14 -20.88
C LEU A 545 -2.67 14.47 -20.28
N TYR A 546 -3.43 13.70 -21.10
CA TYR A 546 -4.58 12.91 -20.61
C TYR A 546 -4.15 11.87 -19.58
N LEU A 547 -3.09 11.09 -19.86
CA LEU A 547 -2.62 10.05 -18.96
C LEU A 547 -2.18 10.59 -17.59
N ALA A 548 -1.57 11.77 -17.57
CA ALA A 548 -1.08 12.38 -16.33
C ALA A 548 -2.16 13.20 -15.59
N HIS A 549 -3.03 13.93 -16.33
CA HIS A 549 -3.86 14.98 -15.76
C HIS A 549 -5.35 14.92 -16.15
N GLY A 550 -5.77 13.95 -16.96
CA GLY A 550 -7.17 13.71 -17.32
C GLY A 550 -7.75 14.72 -18.34
N TYR A 551 -9.08 14.73 -18.43
CA TYR A 551 -9.81 15.51 -19.44
C TYR A 551 -9.78 17.02 -19.19
N GLY A 552 -9.67 17.47 -17.94
CA GLY A 552 -9.61 18.91 -17.60
C GLY A 552 -8.44 19.58 -18.27
N ALA A 553 -7.24 18.99 -18.16
CA ALA A 553 -6.03 19.50 -18.80
C ALA A 553 -6.13 19.49 -20.33
N LEU A 554 -6.79 18.49 -20.93
CA LEU A 554 -7.05 18.46 -22.39
C LEU A 554 -8.00 19.57 -22.83
N ALA A 555 -9.03 19.85 -22.06
CA ALA A 555 -10.00 20.91 -22.34
C ALA A 555 -9.33 22.28 -22.25
N GLU A 556 -8.47 22.52 -21.26
CA GLU A 556 -7.69 23.74 -21.13
C GLU A 556 -6.68 23.91 -22.27
N GLU A 557 -5.97 22.85 -22.66
CA GLU A 557 -5.04 22.87 -23.79
C GLU A 557 -5.75 23.23 -25.10
N LYS A 558 -6.97 22.71 -25.31
CA LYS A 558 -7.77 23.00 -26.49
C LYS A 558 -8.27 24.44 -26.55
N GLN A 559 -8.58 25.04 -25.40
CA GLN A 559 -9.08 26.42 -25.30
C GLN A 559 -7.95 27.46 -25.28
N GLY A 560 -6.75 27.05 -24.83
CA GLY A 560 -5.60 27.92 -24.65
C GLY A 560 -4.50 27.73 -25.70
N GLU A 561 -3.33 28.32 -25.40
CA GLU A 561 -2.10 28.09 -26.18
C GLU A 561 -1.37 26.86 -25.66
N ARG A 562 -0.91 25.98 -26.55
CA ARG A 562 -0.09 24.81 -26.20
C ARG A 562 1.13 25.17 -25.34
N ALA A 563 1.78 26.29 -25.62
CA ALA A 563 2.91 26.75 -24.84
C ALA A 563 2.56 26.99 -23.36
N ALA A 564 1.38 27.50 -23.07
CA ALA A 564 0.88 27.68 -21.70
C ALA A 564 0.64 26.33 -21.01
N SER A 565 0.03 25.38 -21.71
CA SER A 565 -0.21 24.02 -21.21
C SER A 565 1.11 23.30 -20.90
N VAL A 566 2.12 23.39 -21.78
CA VAL A 566 3.46 22.82 -21.57
C VAL A 566 4.14 23.40 -20.32
N MET A 567 3.87 24.67 -20.00
CA MET A 567 4.40 25.30 -18.79
C MET A 567 3.62 24.91 -17.52
N ALA A 568 2.34 24.63 -17.64
CA ALA A 568 1.45 24.35 -16.51
C ALA A 568 1.51 22.89 -16.04
N TYR A 569 1.69 21.93 -16.95
CA TYR A 569 1.52 20.50 -16.65
C TYR A 569 2.81 19.69 -16.79
N PRO A 570 3.20 18.86 -15.80
CA PRO A 570 4.43 18.07 -15.83
C PRO A 570 4.48 16.95 -16.88
N CYS A 571 3.38 16.30 -17.20
CA CYS A 571 3.27 15.18 -18.16
C CYS A 571 4.26 14.02 -17.96
N ASN A 572 4.81 13.82 -16.75
CA ASN A 572 5.87 12.85 -16.45
C ASN A 572 5.36 11.49 -15.95
N LYS A 573 4.05 11.32 -15.78
CA LYS A 573 3.46 10.14 -15.15
C LYS A 573 3.85 8.84 -15.84
N GLN A 574 3.91 8.81 -17.17
CA GLN A 574 4.33 7.64 -17.93
C GLN A 574 5.73 7.16 -17.55
N VAL A 575 6.66 8.10 -17.36
CA VAL A 575 8.04 7.80 -16.93
C VAL A 575 8.06 7.29 -15.50
N LEU A 576 7.32 7.94 -14.60
CA LEU A 576 7.28 7.58 -13.18
C LEU A 576 6.64 6.20 -12.93
N ASP A 577 5.58 5.86 -13.66
CA ASP A 577 4.88 4.57 -13.54
C ASP A 577 5.71 3.39 -14.06
N ARG A 578 6.71 3.65 -14.96
CA ARG A 578 7.60 2.63 -15.53
C ARG A 578 8.94 2.53 -14.81
N ALA A 579 9.30 3.53 -14.02
CA ALA A 579 10.55 3.54 -13.28
C ALA A 579 10.59 2.44 -12.21
N THR A 580 11.70 1.71 -12.14
CA THR A 580 11.93 0.75 -11.04
C THR A 580 12.24 1.46 -9.71
N GLY A 581 12.68 2.71 -9.80
CA GLY A 581 12.86 3.63 -8.70
C GLY A 581 13.18 5.01 -9.23
N VAL A 582 13.01 6.04 -8.39
CA VAL A 582 13.21 7.43 -8.79
C VAL A 582 14.21 8.11 -7.88
N ILE A 583 15.20 8.75 -8.50
CA ILE A 583 16.15 9.66 -7.86
C ILE A 583 15.80 11.07 -8.32
N VAL A 584 15.75 12.01 -7.38
CA VAL A 584 15.61 13.44 -7.62
C VAL A 584 16.69 14.21 -6.87
N HIS A 585 16.91 15.48 -7.21
CA HIS A 585 17.98 16.29 -6.62
C HIS A 585 17.50 17.33 -5.61
N SER A 586 16.20 17.35 -5.28
CA SER A 586 15.63 18.25 -4.27
C SER A 586 14.36 17.67 -3.64
N HIS A 587 14.06 18.07 -2.42
CA HIS A 587 12.77 17.79 -1.78
C HIS A 587 11.63 18.51 -2.49
N HIS A 588 11.89 19.66 -3.12
CA HIS A 588 10.90 20.36 -3.93
C HIS A 588 10.32 19.48 -5.04
N ALA A 589 11.11 18.62 -5.68
CA ALA A 589 10.63 17.67 -6.67
C ALA A 589 9.71 16.59 -6.04
N VAL A 590 9.98 16.17 -4.79
CA VAL A 590 9.11 15.29 -4.02
C VAL A 590 7.78 15.98 -3.69
N ASP A 591 7.82 17.26 -3.31
CA ASP A 591 6.61 18.03 -2.99
C ASP A 591 5.74 18.26 -4.23
N LEU A 592 6.35 18.50 -5.40
CA LEU A 592 5.64 18.53 -6.68
C LEU A 592 4.95 17.19 -6.99
N ALA A 593 5.63 16.06 -6.74
CA ALA A 593 5.03 14.75 -6.94
C ALA A 593 3.84 14.50 -6.00
N ARG A 594 3.95 14.92 -4.75
CA ARG A 594 2.85 14.85 -3.78
C ARG A 594 1.66 15.73 -4.18
N HIS A 595 1.95 16.92 -4.65
CA HIS A 595 0.93 17.85 -5.14
C HIS A 595 0.17 17.27 -6.34
N TRP A 596 0.88 16.77 -7.35
CA TRP A 596 0.27 16.29 -8.59
C TRP A 596 -0.37 14.90 -8.48
N TYR A 597 0.20 13.99 -7.67
CA TYR A 597 -0.14 12.56 -7.69
C TYR A 597 -0.57 11.99 -6.34
N GLY A 598 -0.59 12.82 -5.29
CA GLY A 598 -1.03 12.43 -3.96
C GLY A 598 0.09 12.26 -2.93
N PRO A 599 -0.26 12.31 -1.64
CA PRO A 599 0.70 12.46 -0.53
C PRO A 599 1.73 11.32 -0.43
N ASP A 600 1.36 10.11 -0.81
CA ASP A 600 2.20 8.92 -0.68
C ASP A 600 2.96 8.55 -1.96
N TYR A 601 2.71 9.27 -3.07
CA TYR A 601 3.22 8.89 -4.39
C TYR A 601 4.76 8.81 -4.45
N ALA A 602 5.45 9.75 -3.81
CA ALA A 602 6.91 9.82 -3.79
C ALA A 602 7.54 9.19 -2.53
N ALA A 603 6.82 8.35 -1.78
CA ALA A 603 7.31 7.81 -0.50
C ALA A 603 8.58 6.94 -0.63
N SER A 604 8.80 6.33 -1.79
CA SER A 604 9.99 5.51 -2.08
C SER A 604 11.11 6.25 -2.81
N TRP A 605 10.90 7.51 -3.19
CA TRP A 605 11.90 8.29 -3.93
C TRP A 605 13.15 8.55 -3.09
N ARG A 606 14.27 8.72 -3.78
CA ARG A 606 15.55 9.08 -3.16
C ARG A 606 15.95 10.49 -3.58
N VAL A 607 16.22 11.33 -2.60
CA VAL A 607 16.76 12.69 -2.85
C VAL A 607 18.26 12.63 -2.69
N LEU A 608 18.99 12.84 -3.79
CA LEU A 608 20.45 12.82 -3.79
C LEU A 608 20.99 14.18 -4.22
N PRO A 609 22.09 14.64 -3.65
CA PRO A 609 22.71 15.90 -4.07
C PRO A 609 23.19 15.82 -5.54
N LEU A 610 23.09 16.93 -6.24
CA LEU A 610 23.57 17.08 -7.60
C LEU A 610 25.09 17.17 -7.60
N VAL A 611 25.80 16.24 -8.24
CA VAL A 611 27.28 16.26 -8.28
C VAL A 611 27.81 17.55 -8.87
N ARG A 612 28.85 18.09 -8.26
CA ARG A 612 29.63 19.23 -8.78
C ARG A 612 31.12 19.06 -8.51
N LEU A 613 31.90 19.40 -9.49
CA LEU A 613 33.37 19.39 -9.34
C LEU A 613 33.85 20.58 -8.52
N PRO A 614 34.93 20.39 -7.77
CA PRO A 614 35.62 21.53 -7.15
C PRO A 614 36.20 22.45 -8.22
N PRO A 615 36.53 23.71 -7.87
CA PRO A 615 37.24 24.60 -8.77
C PRO A 615 38.53 23.97 -9.32
N ARG A 616 38.93 24.31 -10.52
CA ARG A 616 40.17 23.82 -11.11
C ARG A 616 41.38 24.28 -10.27
N THR A 617 42.29 23.37 -10.02
CA THR A 617 43.51 23.66 -9.22
C THR A 617 44.57 24.31 -10.03
N ASP A 618 44.47 24.32 -11.36
CA ASP A 618 45.41 24.90 -12.33
C ASP A 618 45.02 26.34 -12.78
N THR A 619 44.04 26.95 -12.07
CA THR A 619 43.65 28.33 -12.41
C THR A 619 44.79 29.32 -12.18
N ALA A 620 45.00 30.19 -13.19
CA ALA A 620 45.78 31.38 -13.07
C ALA A 620 45.37 32.21 -11.84
N ASP A 621 46.29 32.95 -11.27
CA ASP A 621 45.97 33.85 -10.15
C ASP A 621 44.73 34.68 -10.49
N ARG A 622 43.80 34.78 -9.53
CA ARG A 622 42.52 35.52 -9.69
C ARG A 622 42.74 36.89 -10.35
N ALA A 623 43.86 37.60 -10.03
CA ALA A 623 44.19 38.85 -10.64
C ALA A 623 44.50 38.73 -12.15
N GLN A 624 45.13 37.65 -12.56
CA GLN A 624 45.40 37.35 -13.97
C GLN A 624 44.11 37.04 -14.75
N VAL A 625 43.21 36.25 -14.16
CA VAL A 625 41.89 35.94 -14.76
C VAL A 625 41.07 37.22 -14.94
N ARG A 626 41.05 38.13 -13.94
CA ARG A 626 40.37 39.43 -14.04
C ARG A 626 40.94 40.31 -15.14
N ALA A 627 42.26 40.39 -15.24
CA ALA A 627 42.90 41.13 -16.32
C ALA A 627 42.58 40.58 -17.70
N GLN A 628 42.52 39.27 -17.86
CA GLN A 628 42.10 38.61 -19.11
C GLN A 628 40.65 38.91 -19.48
N LEU A 629 39.78 39.04 -18.49
CA LEU A 629 38.38 39.42 -18.66
C LEU A 629 38.15 40.92 -18.80
N GLY A 630 39.24 41.76 -18.68
CA GLY A 630 39.18 43.19 -18.85
C GLY A 630 38.81 43.99 -17.58
N PHE A 631 38.93 43.38 -16.38
CA PHE A 631 38.67 44.03 -15.10
C PHE A 631 39.95 44.39 -14.33
N ALA A 632 39.91 45.46 -13.58
CA ALA A 632 40.98 45.83 -12.66
C ALA A 632 41.01 44.92 -11.42
N ALA A 633 42.14 44.87 -10.72
CA ALA A 633 42.31 44.02 -9.56
C ALA A 633 41.35 44.37 -8.39
N ASP A 634 40.99 45.66 -8.30
CA ASP A 634 40.14 46.24 -7.26
C ASP A 634 38.66 46.40 -7.67
N ASP A 635 38.31 46.01 -8.91
CA ASP A 635 36.89 45.99 -9.32
C ASP A 635 36.06 45.03 -8.50
N VAL A 636 34.79 45.35 -8.32
CA VAL A 636 33.80 44.49 -7.67
C VAL A 636 32.85 43.88 -8.71
N ILE A 637 32.97 42.60 -8.95
CA ILE A 637 32.25 41.89 -10.01
C ILE A 637 31.07 41.11 -9.41
N THR A 638 29.86 41.56 -9.75
CA THR A 638 28.62 40.85 -9.41
C THR A 638 28.21 40.03 -10.62
N CYS A 639 28.13 38.71 -10.52
CA CYS A 639 27.74 37.80 -11.61
C CYS A 639 26.34 37.20 -11.46
N SER A 640 25.68 36.96 -12.61
CA SER A 640 24.51 36.11 -12.72
C SER A 640 24.69 35.18 -13.92
N PHE A 641 24.51 33.85 -13.66
CA PHE A 641 24.88 32.79 -14.60
C PHE A 641 23.70 32.14 -15.30
N GLY A 642 23.89 31.84 -16.60
CA GLY A 642 22.93 31.07 -17.41
C GLY A 642 22.02 31.99 -18.27
N ILE A 643 21.11 31.36 -19.05
CA ILE A 643 20.23 32.09 -19.97
C ILE A 643 19.39 33.13 -19.24
N LEU A 644 19.39 34.36 -19.73
CA LEU A 644 18.64 35.49 -19.19
C LEU A 644 17.18 35.37 -19.64
N SER A 645 16.27 35.14 -18.68
CA SER A 645 14.85 34.87 -18.97
C SER A 645 13.95 35.33 -17.81
N ALA A 646 12.66 35.53 -18.08
CA ALA A 646 11.70 35.99 -17.09
C ALA A 646 11.68 35.14 -15.80
N PRO A 647 11.72 33.78 -15.86
CA PRO A 647 11.77 32.95 -14.64
C PRO A 647 13.02 33.18 -13.76
N LYS A 648 14.09 33.77 -14.31
CA LYS A 648 15.31 34.09 -13.56
C LYS A 648 15.33 35.50 -12.99
N CYS A 649 14.26 36.27 -13.12
CA CYS A 649 14.11 37.61 -12.56
C CYS A 649 15.27 38.56 -12.90
N ASN A 650 15.90 38.42 -14.10
CA ASN A 650 17.05 39.22 -14.49
C ASN A 650 16.74 40.72 -14.59
N ASP A 651 15.52 41.08 -15.01
CA ASP A 651 15.03 42.46 -15.00
C ASP A 651 14.94 43.06 -13.59
N ARG A 652 14.55 42.25 -12.59
CA ARG A 652 14.51 42.66 -11.18
C ARG A 652 15.92 42.86 -10.66
N LEU A 653 16.88 42.00 -11.01
CA LEU A 653 18.28 42.16 -10.65
C LEU A 653 18.86 43.46 -11.24
N VAL A 654 18.64 43.74 -12.54
CA VAL A 654 19.11 44.97 -13.17
C VAL A 654 18.54 46.19 -12.45
N LYS A 655 17.24 46.24 -12.17
CA LYS A 655 16.62 47.36 -11.45
C LYS A 655 17.20 47.54 -10.06
N ALA A 656 17.33 46.42 -9.26
CA ALA A 656 17.91 46.50 -7.91
C ALA A 656 19.37 46.99 -7.94
N TRP A 657 20.14 46.59 -8.95
CA TRP A 657 21.51 47.00 -9.09
C TRP A 657 21.59 48.49 -9.43
N ILE A 658 20.75 48.98 -10.38
CA ILE A 658 20.67 50.40 -10.77
C ILE A 658 20.28 51.26 -9.57
N ASP A 659 19.35 50.82 -8.75
CA ASP A 659 18.83 51.55 -7.59
C ASP A 659 19.76 51.45 -6.36
N SER A 660 20.86 50.68 -6.44
CA SER A 660 21.78 50.42 -5.33
C SER A 660 23.01 51.36 -5.37
N ALA A 661 23.73 51.45 -4.25
CA ALA A 661 24.99 52.15 -4.13
C ALA A 661 26.06 51.61 -5.12
N LEU A 662 25.99 50.36 -5.55
CA LEU A 662 26.91 49.75 -6.50
C LEU A 662 26.88 50.42 -7.86
N ALA A 663 25.71 50.90 -8.30
CA ALA A 663 25.58 51.60 -9.59
C ALA A 663 26.33 52.94 -9.59
N HIS A 664 26.65 53.49 -8.43
CA HIS A 664 27.36 54.75 -8.31
C HIS A 664 28.88 54.58 -8.08
N ASP A 665 29.38 53.44 -7.70
CA ASP A 665 30.81 53.13 -7.59
C ASP A 665 31.35 52.68 -8.97
N PRO A 666 32.34 53.45 -9.56
CA PRO A 666 32.89 53.16 -10.89
C PRO A 666 33.61 51.80 -10.98
N ARG A 667 33.98 51.21 -9.84
CA ARG A 667 34.61 49.89 -9.76
C ARG A 667 33.61 48.72 -9.75
N CYS A 668 32.33 49.01 -9.61
CA CYS A 668 31.33 47.96 -9.54
C CYS A 668 30.78 47.63 -10.92
N HIS A 669 30.73 46.30 -11.22
CA HIS A 669 30.24 45.78 -12.49
C HIS A 669 29.18 44.72 -12.22
N LEU A 670 28.10 44.69 -13.03
CA LEU A 670 27.15 43.61 -13.10
C LEU A 670 27.38 42.84 -14.40
N VAL A 671 27.66 41.55 -14.29
CA VAL A 671 27.95 40.69 -15.44
C VAL A 671 26.95 39.55 -15.54
N PHE A 672 26.24 39.51 -16.63
CA PHE A 672 25.41 38.37 -16.99
C PHE A 672 26.21 37.40 -17.87
N VAL A 673 26.54 36.23 -17.34
CA VAL A 673 27.31 35.21 -18.04
C VAL A 673 26.32 34.25 -18.70
N GLY A 674 25.88 34.59 -19.91
CA GLY A 674 24.88 33.83 -20.67
C GLY A 674 24.20 34.66 -21.75
N GLU A 675 23.39 34.00 -22.56
CA GLU A 675 22.60 34.59 -23.64
C GLU A 675 21.28 35.17 -23.15
N ILE A 676 20.81 36.21 -23.79
CA ILE A 676 19.47 36.74 -23.56
C ILE A 676 18.48 35.93 -24.41
N ALA A 677 17.46 35.34 -23.71
CA ALA A 677 16.38 34.59 -24.36
C ALA A 677 15.66 35.45 -25.43
N PRO A 678 15.26 34.88 -26.57
CA PRO A 678 14.46 35.57 -27.57
C PRO A 678 13.10 35.99 -27.06
N GLY A 679 12.44 36.92 -27.74
CA GLY A 679 11.09 37.37 -27.45
C GLY A 679 10.99 38.68 -26.67
N ARG A 680 9.76 39.05 -26.29
CA ARG A 680 9.47 40.37 -25.68
C ARG A 680 10.26 40.69 -24.44
N PHE A 681 10.46 39.71 -23.54
CA PHE A 681 11.26 39.88 -22.33
C PHE A 681 12.72 40.23 -22.68
N GLY A 682 13.31 39.48 -23.61
CA GLY A 682 14.72 39.72 -24.01
C GLY A 682 14.94 41.08 -24.67
N ILE A 683 13.96 41.58 -25.44
CA ILE A 683 14.01 42.94 -26.03
C ILE A 683 13.99 43.97 -24.90
N ALA A 684 13.01 43.91 -24.00
CA ALA A 684 12.87 44.85 -22.88
C ALA A 684 14.10 44.82 -21.95
N LEU A 685 14.69 43.65 -21.73
CA LEU A 685 15.89 43.50 -20.90
C LEU A 685 17.11 44.16 -21.57
N ARG A 686 17.30 44.02 -22.92
CA ARG A 686 18.37 44.72 -23.66
C ARG A 686 18.25 46.22 -23.56
N ASP A 687 17.02 46.74 -23.72
CA ASP A 687 16.76 48.19 -23.60
C ASP A 687 17.09 48.70 -22.21
N LEU A 688 16.74 47.92 -21.16
CA LEU A 688 17.05 48.28 -19.78
C LEU A 688 18.58 48.29 -19.51
N ILE A 689 19.31 47.31 -20.03
CA ILE A 689 20.77 47.18 -19.87
C ILE A 689 21.54 48.26 -20.67
N ALA A 690 21.09 48.60 -21.88
CA ALA A 690 21.79 49.47 -22.82
C ALA A 690 22.11 50.86 -22.25
N SER A 691 21.35 51.37 -21.29
CA SER A 691 21.58 52.66 -20.64
C SER A 691 22.67 52.65 -19.56
N HIS A 692 23.24 51.49 -19.22
CA HIS A 692 24.17 51.33 -18.10
C HIS A 692 25.47 50.65 -18.55
N PRO A 693 26.57 51.41 -18.77
CA PRO A 693 27.79 50.87 -19.39
C PRO A 693 28.56 49.86 -18.54
N ARG A 694 28.20 49.71 -17.24
CA ARG A 694 28.84 48.75 -16.33
C ARG A 694 27.97 47.51 -16.10
N ILE A 695 26.92 47.33 -16.91
CA ILE A 695 26.17 46.08 -16.98
C ILE A 695 26.59 45.39 -18.28
N HIS A 696 27.17 44.20 -18.13
CA HIS A 696 27.73 43.42 -19.23
C HIS A 696 26.93 42.15 -19.49
N VAL A 697 26.83 41.75 -20.74
CA VAL A 697 26.24 40.45 -21.14
C VAL A 697 27.26 39.75 -22.03
N THR A 698 27.72 38.57 -21.64
CA THR A 698 28.74 37.84 -22.40
C THR A 698 28.23 37.20 -23.68
N GLY A 699 26.91 36.98 -23.79
CA GLY A 699 26.39 36.01 -24.75
C GLY A 699 26.74 34.57 -24.33
N TYR A 700 26.77 33.62 -25.26
CA TYR A 700 27.19 32.26 -24.99
C TYR A 700 28.63 32.23 -24.47
N ALA A 701 28.82 31.73 -23.26
CA ALA A 701 30.14 31.54 -22.66
C ALA A 701 30.59 30.08 -22.82
N SER A 702 31.82 29.86 -23.26
CA SER A 702 32.43 28.52 -23.24
C SER A 702 32.60 28.06 -21.78
N THR A 703 32.80 26.76 -21.57
CA THR A 703 33.04 26.18 -20.22
C THR A 703 34.21 26.88 -19.53
N THR A 704 35.30 27.16 -20.22
CA THR A 704 36.46 27.88 -19.68
C THR A 704 36.07 29.30 -19.27
N GLN A 705 35.43 30.04 -20.14
CA GLN A 705 35.01 31.43 -19.89
C GLN A 705 33.98 31.48 -18.71
N TYR A 706 33.08 30.53 -18.63
CA TYR A 706 32.13 30.39 -17.52
C TYR A 706 32.87 30.20 -16.18
N GLN A 707 33.89 29.33 -16.16
CA GLN A 707 34.72 29.06 -14.98
C GLN A 707 35.58 30.26 -14.61
N ASP A 708 36.09 30.99 -15.60
CA ASP A 708 36.87 32.21 -15.38
C ASP A 708 36.03 33.31 -14.70
N TYR A 709 34.76 33.47 -15.09
CA TYR A 709 33.85 34.40 -14.43
C TYR A 709 33.49 33.93 -13.00
N LEU A 710 33.35 32.65 -12.76
CA LEU A 710 33.17 32.12 -11.39
C LEU A 710 34.39 32.42 -10.51
N ALA A 711 35.60 32.25 -11.04
CA ALA A 711 36.84 32.53 -10.31
C ALA A 711 37.06 34.05 -10.10
N ALA A 712 36.60 34.89 -11.00
CA ALA A 712 36.74 36.34 -10.95
C ALA A 712 35.71 37.02 -10.05
N ALA A 713 34.51 36.45 -9.87
CA ALA A 713 33.39 37.07 -9.17
C ALA A 713 33.65 37.34 -7.69
N ASP A 714 33.16 38.48 -7.17
CA ASP A 714 33.12 38.81 -5.75
C ASP A 714 31.81 38.39 -5.09
N MET A 715 30.72 38.40 -5.86
CA MET A 715 29.41 37.91 -5.46
C MET A 715 28.59 37.45 -6.67
N ALA A 716 27.59 36.64 -6.41
CA ALA A 716 26.66 36.16 -7.43
C ALA A 716 25.20 36.36 -7.01
N VAL A 717 24.34 36.51 -8.00
CA VAL A 717 22.86 36.57 -7.78
C VAL A 717 22.17 35.57 -8.70
N GLN A 718 21.46 34.64 -8.11
CA GLN A 718 20.77 33.56 -8.80
C GLN A 718 19.30 33.46 -8.30
N LEU A 719 18.41 34.14 -9.01
CA LEU A 719 16.99 34.25 -8.64
C LEU A 719 16.10 33.33 -9.47
N ARG A 720 14.95 32.98 -8.91
CA ARG A 720 13.91 32.18 -9.58
C ARG A 720 12.51 32.67 -9.20
N ALA A 721 11.61 32.75 -10.19
CA ALA A 721 10.19 33.02 -9.97
C ALA A 721 9.29 31.84 -10.38
N ASN A 722 9.84 30.86 -11.10
CA ASN A 722 9.13 29.67 -11.50
C ASN A 722 10.11 28.50 -11.58
N SER A 723 9.86 27.46 -10.77
CA SER A 723 10.63 26.21 -10.77
C SER A 723 9.75 25.05 -11.21
N ARG A 724 10.30 24.21 -12.07
CA ARG A 724 9.67 22.99 -12.55
C ARG A 724 10.34 21.75 -11.96
N GLY A 725 10.89 21.87 -10.75
CA GLY A 725 11.53 20.80 -10.00
C GLY A 725 13.02 20.61 -10.31
N GLU A 726 13.60 21.48 -11.14
CA GLU A 726 15.03 21.46 -11.43
C GLU A 726 15.86 22.00 -10.27
N THR A 727 17.06 21.44 -10.07
CA THR A 727 18.09 21.98 -9.17
C THR A 727 19.05 22.86 -9.96
N SER A 728 19.29 24.08 -9.48
CA SER A 728 20.10 25.04 -10.20
C SER A 728 21.60 24.73 -10.13
N GLY A 729 22.17 24.22 -11.22
CA GLY A 729 23.62 24.03 -11.32
C GLY A 729 24.40 25.31 -11.08
N ALA A 730 23.95 26.46 -11.58
CA ALA A 730 24.62 27.74 -11.41
C ALA A 730 24.70 28.22 -9.95
N VAL A 731 23.70 27.92 -9.11
CA VAL A 731 23.78 28.19 -7.65
C VAL A 731 24.88 27.34 -7.03
N LEU A 732 24.90 26.05 -7.35
CA LEU A 732 25.89 25.12 -6.81
C LEU A 732 27.31 25.44 -7.32
N ASP A 733 27.44 25.83 -8.57
CA ASP A 733 28.76 26.27 -9.12
C ASP A 733 29.29 27.51 -8.40
N CYS A 734 28.43 28.51 -8.13
CA CYS A 734 28.82 29.67 -7.33
C CYS A 734 29.31 29.28 -5.94
N LEU A 735 28.55 28.39 -5.25
CA LEU A 735 28.95 27.94 -3.92
C LEU A 735 30.23 27.09 -3.95
N SER A 736 30.42 26.24 -5.00
CA SER A 736 31.61 25.42 -5.18
C SER A 736 32.88 26.29 -5.35
N TYR A 737 32.77 27.38 -6.09
CA TYR A 737 33.86 28.36 -6.27
C TYR A 737 33.99 29.31 -5.06
N GLY A 738 33.19 29.15 -4.01
CA GLY A 738 33.20 30.00 -2.84
C GLY A 738 32.74 31.45 -3.15
N VAL A 739 31.91 31.63 -4.16
CA VAL A 739 31.32 32.94 -4.51
C VAL A 739 30.13 33.20 -3.59
N PRO A 740 30.17 34.26 -2.75
CA PRO A 740 29.04 34.67 -1.92
C PRO A 740 27.80 34.91 -2.79
N THR A 741 26.74 34.11 -2.59
CA THR A 741 25.61 34.06 -3.53
C THR A 741 24.31 34.50 -2.85
N ILE A 742 23.55 35.36 -3.55
CA ILE A 742 22.19 35.75 -3.22
C ILE A 742 21.22 34.82 -3.99
N VAL A 743 20.30 34.18 -3.27
CA VAL A 743 19.21 33.38 -3.85
C VAL A 743 17.87 33.79 -3.21
N ASN A 744 16.74 33.49 -3.84
CA ASN A 744 15.45 33.53 -3.17
C ASN A 744 14.97 32.09 -2.83
N ALA A 745 14.12 31.96 -1.80
CA ALA A 745 13.64 30.70 -1.29
C ALA A 745 12.60 30.06 -2.23
N HIS A 746 12.93 29.93 -3.52
CA HIS A 746 12.06 29.34 -4.53
C HIS A 746 12.58 27.98 -5.01
N GLY A 747 11.71 26.97 -5.00
CA GLY A 747 12.07 25.63 -5.46
C GLY A 747 13.28 25.06 -4.70
N ALA A 748 14.17 24.39 -5.39
CA ALA A 748 15.37 23.78 -4.81
C ALA A 748 16.33 24.79 -4.14
N ALA A 749 16.27 26.09 -4.49
CA ALA A 749 17.12 27.09 -3.85
C ALA A 749 16.72 27.34 -2.37
N ALA A 750 15.50 27.04 -1.97
CA ALA A 750 15.05 27.08 -0.57
C ALA A 750 15.79 26.07 0.32
N GLU A 751 16.36 25.00 -0.25
CA GLU A 751 17.06 23.93 0.45
C GLU A 751 18.54 24.25 0.71
N VAL A 752 19.10 25.29 0.06
CA VAL A 752 20.47 25.73 0.31
C VAL A 752 20.58 26.25 1.75
N PRO A 753 21.55 25.78 2.54
CA PRO A 753 21.66 26.20 3.94
C PRO A 753 21.83 27.73 4.10
N ALA A 754 21.08 28.33 5.01
CA ALA A 754 21.11 29.79 5.22
C ALA A 754 22.45 30.35 5.65
N HIS A 755 23.38 29.53 6.14
CA HIS A 755 24.74 29.92 6.48
C HIS A 755 25.68 29.92 5.25
N ALA A 756 25.29 29.30 4.11
CA ALA A 756 26.08 29.18 2.90
C ALA A 756 25.72 30.24 1.84
N CYS A 757 24.60 30.94 1.97
CA CYS A 757 24.15 31.96 1.01
C CYS A 757 23.37 33.07 1.72
N VAL A 758 23.11 34.17 1.02
CA VAL A 758 22.11 35.17 1.39
C VAL A 758 20.80 34.75 0.76
N ARG A 759 19.83 34.33 1.61
CA ARG A 759 18.54 33.81 1.14
C ARG A 759 17.43 34.81 1.37
N LEU A 760 16.87 35.33 0.30
CA LEU A 760 15.67 36.17 0.30
C LEU A 760 14.41 35.32 0.43
N ASP A 761 13.30 35.91 0.88
CA ASP A 761 12.01 35.29 0.82
C ASP A 761 11.62 34.96 -0.63
N ASP A 762 10.73 33.96 -0.83
CA ASP A 762 10.29 33.59 -2.19
C ASP A 762 9.65 34.78 -2.90
N ALA A 763 8.72 35.48 -2.26
CA ALA A 763 8.09 36.71 -2.75
C ALA A 763 8.90 37.96 -2.30
N PHE A 764 10.22 37.95 -2.56
CA PHE A 764 11.09 39.07 -2.15
C PHE A 764 10.67 40.40 -2.76
N THR A 765 10.91 41.50 -2.05
CA THR A 765 10.71 42.86 -2.54
C THR A 765 11.95 43.38 -3.29
N GLN A 766 11.79 44.43 -4.10
CA GLN A 766 12.88 45.09 -4.78
C GLN A 766 13.91 45.70 -3.77
N ASP A 767 13.43 46.25 -2.67
CA ASP A 767 14.27 46.79 -1.60
C ASP A 767 15.06 45.71 -0.86
N ALA A 768 14.47 44.51 -0.65
CA ALA A 768 15.16 43.37 -0.02
C ALA A 768 16.33 42.90 -0.90
N LEU A 769 16.16 42.85 -2.22
CA LEU A 769 17.22 42.47 -3.16
C LEU A 769 18.31 43.55 -3.20
N ARG A 770 17.92 44.82 -3.26
CA ARG A 770 18.87 45.96 -3.19
C ARG A 770 19.68 45.91 -1.90
N GLY A 771 19.02 45.78 -0.75
CA GLY A 771 19.68 45.68 0.55
C GLY A 771 20.65 44.51 0.67
N ALA A 772 20.33 43.37 0.08
CA ALA A 772 21.21 42.20 0.02
C ALA A 772 22.45 42.43 -0.83
N LEU A 773 22.34 43.12 -1.98
CA LEU A 773 23.47 43.54 -2.81
C LEU A 773 24.39 44.50 -2.03
N GLU A 774 23.82 45.52 -1.41
CA GLU A 774 24.58 46.52 -0.64
C GLU A 774 25.22 45.91 0.61
N ALA A 775 24.57 45.00 1.30
CA ALA A 775 25.14 44.30 2.45
C ALA A 775 26.33 43.44 2.06
N LEU A 776 26.23 42.66 0.96
CA LEU A 776 27.38 41.90 0.45
C LEU A 776 28.51 42.78 -0.05
N HIS A 777 28.20 43.91 -0.69
CA HIS A 777 29.22 44.86 -1.14
C HIS A 777 29.94 45.51 0.03
N GLY A 778 29.22 45.98 1.06
CA GLY A 778 29.77 46.72 2.19
C GLY A 778 30.45 45.88 3.24
N ASP A 779 30.19 44.57 3.33
CA ASP A 779 30.72 43.69 4.40
C ASP A 779 31.62 42.57 3.86
N PRO A 780 32.96 42.80 3.80
CA PRO A 780 33.93 41.79 3.37
C PRO A 780 34.02 40.59 4.36
N VAL A 781 33.67 40.77 5.63
CA VAL A 781 33.69 39.69 6.63
C VAL A 781 32.52 38.72 6.34
N LEU A 782 31.36 39.28 6.01
CA LEU A 782 30.22 38.52 5.58
C LEU A 782 30.56 37.73 4.29
N ARG A 783 31.12 38.35 3.28
CA ARG A 783 31.56 37.68 2.06
C ARG A 783 32.51 36.51 2.36
N ALA A 784 33.57 36.75 3.16
CA ALA A 784 34.54 35.72 3.52
C ALA A 784 33.92 34.56 4.30
N ARG A 785 32.93 34.84 5.17
CA ARG A 785 32.17 33.80 5.90
C ARG A 785 31.33 32.96 4.97
N LEU A 786 30.55 33.58 4.07
CA LEU A 786 29.71 32.86 3.12
C LEU A 786 30.53 32.06 2.11
N SER A 787 31.64 32.61 1.62
CA SER A 787 32.59 31.92 0.76
C SER A 787 33.08 30.62 1.35
N ARG A 788 33.58 30.64 2.59
CA ARG A 788 34.06 29.44 3.28
C ARG A 788 32.93 28.45 3.56
N ALA A 789 31.78 28.93 3.97
CA ALA A 789 30.65 28.09 4.32
C ALA A 789 30.05 27.40 3.07
N GLY A 790 29.93 28.15 1.94
CA GLY A 790 29.45 27.61 0.68
C GLY A 790 30.38 26.51 0.14
N ALA A 791 31.69 26.77 0.07
CA ALA A 791 32.67 25.81 -0.40
C ALA A 791 32.70 24.55 0.48
N ALA A 792 32.66 24.70 1.81
CA ALA A 792 32.63 23.57 2.76
C ALA A 792 31.36 22.73 2.59
N TYR A 793 30.20 23.36 2.42
CA TYR A 793 28.92 22.67 2.15
C TYR A 793 29.03 21.83 0.86
N MET A 794 29.53 22.43 -0.23
CA MET A 794 29.69 21.74 -1.50
C MET A 794 30.65 20.55 -1.41
N GLN A 795 31.78 20.71 -0.75
CA GLN A 795 32.74 19.63 -0.56
C GLN A 795 32.17 18.47 0.26
N ALA A 796 31.41 18.77 1.30
CA ALA A 796 30.84 17.76 2.18
C ALA A 796 29.68 16.97 1.55
N THR A 797 28.86 17.63 0.70
CA THR A 797 27.58 17.05 0.26
C THR A 797 27.51 16.77 -1.25
N HIS A 798 28.25 17.52 -2.08
CA HIS A 798 28.14 17.46 -3.54
C HIS A 798 29.39 16.90 -4.24
N SER A 799 30.35 16.37 -3.47
CA SER A 799 31.55 15.77 -4.05
C SER A 799 31.24 14.53 -4.88
N ARG A 800 32.07 14.26 -5.88
CA ARG A 800 31.88 13.16 -6.85
C ARG A 800 31.78 11.80 -6.14
N GLU A 801 32.67 11.54 -5.20
CA GLU A 801 32.78 10.27 -4.46
C GLU A 801 31.57 10.08 -3.54
N HIS A 802 31.15 11.15 -2.86
CA HIS A 802 29.99 11.10 -1.98
C HIS A 802 28.71 10.83 -2.78
N CYS A 803 28.49 11.56 -3.88
CA CYS A 803 27.33 11.35 -4.75
C CYS A 803 27.33 9.94 -5.34
N ALA A 804 28.47 9.43 -5.84
CA ALA A 804 28.57 8.08 -6.39
C ALA A 804 28.22 6.99 -5.36
N ALA A 805 28.66 7.14 -4.11
CA ALA A 805 28.30 6.24 -3.04
C ALA A 805 26.80 6.26 -2.73
N LEU A 806 26.16 7.45 -2.68
CA LEU A 806 24.73 7.58 -2.50
C LEU A 806 23.94 6.99 -3.69
N TYR A 807 24.44 7.14 -4.91
CA TYR A 807 23.85 6.52 -6.10
C TYR A 807 23.88 5.00 -5.99
N ARG A 808 25.04 4.41 -5.65
CA ARG A 808 25.14 2.97 -5.40
C ARG A 808 24.11 2.52 -4.36
N ASP A 809 24.06 3.21 -3.23
CA ASP A 809 23.15 2.83 -2.13
C ASP A 809 21.69 2.94 -2.54
N ALA A 810 21.32 3.95 -3.33
CA ALA A 810 19.97 4.12 -3.86
C ALA A 810 19.62 3.04 -4.88
N ILE A 811 20.50 2.75 -5.83
CA ILE A 811 20.30 1.72 -6.86
C ILE A 811 20.16 0.35 -6.20
N GLU A 812 21.08 -0.03 -5.31
CA GLU A 812 21.06 -1.34 -4.66
C GLU A 812 19.89 -1.51 -3.67
N ALA A 813 19.49 -0.44 -2.96
CA ALA A 813 18.30 -0.47 -2.13
C ALA A 813 17.03 -0.66 -2.98
N CYS A 814 16.94 0.02 -4.12
CA CYS A 814 15.79 -0.13 -5.02
C CYS A 814 15.72 -1.53 -5.63
N MET A 815 16.86 -2.10 -6.02
CA MET A 815 16.94 -3.46 -6.58
C MET A 815 16.66 -4.54 -5.54
N ARG A 816 16.96 -4.30 -4.27
CA ARG A 816 16.69 -5.23 -3.18
C ARG A 816 15.26 -5.13 -2.66
N ASP A 817 14.78 -3.89 -2.45
CA ASP A 817 13.56 -3.60 -1.71
C ASP A 817 12.47 -2.94 -2.58
N GLY A 818 12.75 -2.68 -3.85
CA GLY A 818 11.85 -2.00 -4.78
C GLY A 818 10.70 -2.90 -5.25
N ALA A 819 9.51 -2.32 -5.46
CA ALA A 819 8.33 -3.04 -5.94
C ALA A 819 8.56 -3.81 -7.24
N PRO A 820 9.26 -3.28 -8.27
CA PRO A 820 9.52 -4.03 -9.49
C PRO A 820 10.46 -5.22 -9.29
N ALA A 821 11.47 -5.11 -8.43
CA ALA A 821 12.36 -6.23 -8.12
C ALA A 821 11.61 -7.35 -7.39
N ALA A 822 10.75 -6.98 -6.44
CA ALA A 822 9.87 -7.91 -5.74
C ALA A 822 8.88 -8.59 -6.70
N GLU A 823 8.34 -7.86 -7.67
CA GLU A 823 7.46 -8.41 -8.70
C GLU A 823 8.21 -9.36 -9.66
N GLN A 824 9.41 -9.01 -10.08
CA GLN A 824 10.25 -9.87 -10.91
C GLN A 824 10.63 -11.17 -10.17
N ALA A 825 10.92 -11.07 -8.87
CA ALA A 825 11.15 -12.23 -8.00
C ALA A 825 9.88 -13.09 -7.88
N LEU A 826 8.70 -12.47 -7.78
CA LEU A 826 7.41 -13.16 -7.80
C LEU A 826 7.23 -13.93 -9.10
N ILE A 827 7.39 -13.27 -10.25
CA ILE A 827 7.23 -13.89 -11.58
C ILE A 827 8.21 -15.07 -11.73
N ALA A 828 9.48 -14.87 -11.38
CA ALA A 828 10.48 -15.93 -11.39
C ALA A 828 10.10 -17.10 -10.47
N SER A 829 9.59 -16.83 -9.29
CA SER A 829 9.13 -17.85 -8.35
C SER A 829 7.95 -18.67 -8.91
N ILE A 830 6.98 -18.00 -9.57
CA ILE A 830 5.83 -18.67 -10.20
C ILE A 830 6.29 -19.51 -11.39
N ALA A 831 7.21 -18.99 -12.21
CA ALA A 831 7.79 -19.73 -13.34
C ALA A 831 8.58 -20.98 -12.90
N ALA A 832 9.13 -20.97 -11.68
CA ALA A 832 9.84 -22.12 -11.09
C ALA A 832 8.92 -23.20 -10.52
N ILE A 833 7.58 -23.05 -10.59
CA ILE A 833 6.65 -24.11 -10.19
C ILE A 833 6.74 -25.24 -11.23
N ASP A 834 7.21 -26.40 -10.81
CA ASP A 834 7.38 -27.57 -11.68
C ASP A 834 6.01 -28.19 -12.05
N ALA A 835 5.40 -27.67 -13.10
CA ALA A 835 4.15 -28.19 -13.67
C ALA A 835 3.95 -27.71 -15.11
N LYS A 836 3.27 -28.50 -15.92
CA LYS A 836 2.76 -28.03 -17.21
C LYS A 836 1.55 -27.13 -16.96
N VAL A 837 1.64 -25.89 -17.40
CA VAL A 837 0.62 -24.85 -17.20
C VAL A 837 -0.07 -24.58 -18.52
N ALA A 838 -1.39 -24.39 -18.48
CA ALA A 838 -2.16 -23.94 -19.63
C ALA A 838 -2.13 -22.41 -19.74
N ASP A 839 -2.16 -21.87 -20.98
CA ASP A 839 -2.16 -20.42 -21.23
C ASP A 839 -3.24 -19.65 -20.44
N PRO A 840 -4.48 -20.16 -20.28
CA PRO A 840 -5.50 -19.49 -19.46
C PRO A 840 -5.09 -19.31 -18.00
N ASP A 841 -4.38 -20.26 -17.41
CA ASP A 841 -3.91 -20.18 -16.02
C ASP A 841 -2.79 -19.13 -15.87
N LEU A 842 -1.88 -19.07 -16.85
CA LEU A 842 -0.85 -18.01 -16.92
C LEU A 842 -1.47 -16.62 -17.04
N LEU A 843 -2.48 -16.48 -17.92
CA LEU A 843 -3.19 -15.21 -18.10
C LEU A 843 -3.93 -14.79 -16.82
N GLN A 844 -4.55 -15.72 -16.10
CA GLN A 844 -5.17 -15.42 -14.81
C GLN A 844 -4.15 -14.98 -13.76
N ALA A 845 -3.00 -15.64 -13.68
CA ALA A 845 -1.93 -15.24 -12.76
C ALA A 845 -1.39 -13.84 -13.11
N ALA A 846 -1.15 -13.55 -14.38
CA ALA A 846 -0.71 -12.24 -14.84
C ALA A 846 -1.76 -11.15 -14.53
N ALA A 847 -3.05 -11.43 -14.78
CA ALA A 847 -4.14 -10.53 -14.44
C ALA A 847 -4.23 -10.27 -12.92
N ALA A 848 -4.07 -11.32 -12.11
CA ALA A 848 -4.07 -11.20 -10.65
C ALA A 848 -2.89 -10.34 -10.16
N ILE A 849 -1.69 -10.55 -10.68
CA ILE A 849 -0.52 -9.73 -10.35
C ILE A 849 -0.77 -8.26 -10.72
N ALA A 850 -1.28 -8.02 -11.94
CA ALA A 850 -1.56 -6.66 -12.41
C ALA A 850 -2.64 -5.95 -11.57
N THR A 851 -3.70 -6.68 -11.19
CA THR A 851 -4.79 -6.15 -10.36
C THR A 851 -4.32 -5.82 -8.94
N ASN A 852 -3.46 -6.65 -8.38
CA ASN A 852 -2.94 -6.50 -7.02
C ASN A 852 -1.84 -5.44 -6.90
N ARG A 853 -1.37 -4.86 -8.00
CA ARG A 853 -0.38 -3.78 -7.91
C ARG A 853 -0.95 -2.63 -7.08
N ALA A 854 -0.30 -2.30 -5.99
CA ALA A 854 -0.53 -1.09 -5.24
C ALA A 854 0.03 0.10 -6.05
N CYS A 855 -0.66 0.49 -7.12
CA CYS A 855 -0.33 1.73 -7.81
C CYS A 855 -0.85 2.90 -6.96
N GLY A 856 0.02 3.84 -6.62
CA GLY A 856 -0.37 5.18 -6.22
C GLY A 856 -1.08 5.86 -7.40
N SER A 857 -2.28 5.39 -7.72
CA SER A 857 -3.09 5.95 -8.80
C SER A 857 -3.94 7.09 -8.26
N THR A 858 -4.00 8.16 -9.03
CA THR A 858 -4.97 9.23 -8.84
C THR A 858 -6.36 8.62 -8.68
N ARG A 859 -7.10 8.99 -7.63
CA ARG A 859 -8.47 8.50 -7.38
C ARG A 859 -9.39 8.90 -8.52
N GLN A 860 -10.32 8.02 -8.88
CA GLN A 860 -11.25 8.23 -9.97
C GLN A 860 -12.65 8.54 -9.45
N ILE A 861 -13.31 9.49 -10.10
CA ILE A 861 -14.76 9.68 -10.02
C ILE A 861 -15.31 9.07 -11.30
N LEU A 862 -15.84 7.85 -11.20
CA LEU A 862 -16.41 7.09 -12.31
C LEU A 862 -17.86 7.55 -12.50
N VAL A 863 -18.10 8.40 -13.51
CA VAL A 863 -19.42 9.00 -13.75
C VAL A 863 -20.20 8.15 -14.74
N ASP A 864 -21.32 7.57 -14.31
CA ASP A 864 -22.20 6.81 -15.18
C ASP A 864 -22.93 7.73 -16.17
N ILE A 865 -22.71 7.52 -17.48
CA ILE A 865 -23.30 8.32 -18.55
C ILE A 865 -24.43 7.61 -19.30
N ASP A 866 -24.84 6.41 -18.89
CA ASP A 866 -25.89 5.67 -19.61
C ASP A 866 -27.23 6.38 -19.52
N ALA A 867 -27.48 7.14 -18.46
CA ALA A 867 -28.68 7.99 -18.34
C ALA A 867 -28.72 9.09 -19.40
N PHE A 868 -27.57 9.58 -19.89
CA PHE A 868 -27.48 10.66 -20.87
C PHE A 868 -27.82 10.22 -22.30
N ALA A 869 -27.56 8.96 -22.63
CA ALA A 869 -27.70 8.45 -23.98
C ALA A 869 -29.14 8.15 -24.37
N LEU A 870 -30.08 8.14 -23.43
CA LEU A 870 -31.44 7.62 -23.61
C LEU A 870 -32.55 8.69 -23.66
N VAL A 871 -32.28 9.98 -23.40
CA VAL A 871 -33.33 11.00 -23.27
C VAL A 871 -33.01 12.28 -24.08
N ASP A 872 -33.79 12.52 -25.15
CA ASP A 872 -33.75 13.80 -25.87
C ASP A 872 -34.25 14.94 -24.96
N GLY A 873 -33.40 15.94 -24.74
CA GLY A 873 -33.75 17.20 -24.03
C GLY A 873 -33.26 17.29 -22.58
N ALA A 874 -33.18 16.21 -21.78
CA ALA A 874 -32.55 16.21 -20.47
C ALA A 874 -31.00 16.13 -20.60
N ALA A 875 -30.52 15.57 -21.72
CA ALA A 875 -29.15 15.32 -22.04
C ALA A 875 -28.23 16.57 -22.03
N GLN A 876 -28.78 17.77 -22.30
CA GLN A 876 -27.92 18.98 -22.34
C GLN A 876 -27.46 19.41 -20.94
N ARG A 877 -28.36 19.37 -19.93
CA ARG A 877 -28.02 19.75 -18.54
C ARG A 877 -27.00 18.80 -17.92
N GLU A 878 -27.18 17.51 -18.18
CA GLU A 878 -26.29 16.47 -17.70
C GLU A 878 -24.91 16.58 -18.36
N ARG A 879 -24.86 16.92 -19.68
CA ARG A 879 -23.60 17.24 -20.37
C ARG A 879 -22.89 18.46 -19.75
N ASP A 880 -23.65 19.51 -19.46
CA ASP A 880 -23.12 20.74 -18.86
C ASP A 880 -22.53 20.45 -17.47
N VAL A 881 -23.18 19.58 -16.70
CA VAL A 881 -22.67 19.13 -15.40
C VAL A 881 -21.43 18.26 -15.57
N LEU A 882 -21.41 17.30 -16.47
CA LEU A 882 -20.23 16.49 -16.76
C LEU A 882 -19.04 17.37 -17.18
N MET A 883 -19.27 18.36 -18.04
CA MET A 883 -18.25 19.33 -18.43
C MET A 883 -17.74 20.16 -17.25
N ALA A 884 -18.64 20.59 -16.37
CA ALA A 884 -18.27 21.31 -15.16
C ALA A 884 -17.47 20.42 -14.19
N MET A 885 -17.84 19.15 -14.03
CA MET A 885 -17.08 18.17 -13.23
C MET A 885 -15.69 17.94 -13.79
N ILE A 886 -15.55 17.78 -15.11
CA ILE A 886 -14.26 17.61 -15.79
C ILE A 886 -13.39 18.84 -15.60
N SER A 887 -13.95 20.05 -15.72
CA SER A 887 -13.21 21.32 -15.62
C SER A 887 -12.85 21.69 -14.17
N GLN A 888 -13.61 21.20 -13.19
CA GLN A 888 -13.47 21.53 -11.77
C GLN A 888 -13.18 20.29 -10.91
N ALA A 889 -12.55 19.25 -11.49
CA ALA A 889 -12.20 18.06 -10.75
C ALA A 889 -11.46 18.44 -9.45
N PRO A 890 -11.83 17.84 -8.30
CA PRO A 890 -11.14 18.10 -7.06
C PRO A 890 -9.65 17.71 -7.16
N GLU A 891 -8.79 18.40 -6.43
CA GLU A 891 -7.36 18.09 -6.38
C GLU A 891 -7.13 16.63 -5.96
N GLY A 892 -6.27 15.93 -6.68
CA GLY A 892 -6.01 14.50 -6.45
C GLY A 892 -7.07 13.55 -7.01
N TRP A 893 -8.12 14.05 -7.70
CA TRP A 893 -9.15 13.26 -8.34
C TRP A 893 -9.15 13.39 -9.86
N ARG A 894 -9.57 12.32 -10.51
CA ARG A 894 -9.74 12.24 -11.95
C ARG A 894 -11.18 11.88 -12.29
N VAL A 895 -11.84 12.69 -13.08
CA VAL A 895 -13.22 12.42 -13.55
C VAL A 895 -13.12 11.55 -14.80
N GLU A 896 -13.69 10.35 -14.72
CA GLU A 896 -13.73 9.36 -15.80
C GLU A 896 -15.19 8.97 -16.10
N PRO A 897 -15.78 9.48 -17.18
CA PRO A 897 -17.08 9.01 -17.64
C PRO A 897 -17.02 7.53 -18.03
N VAL A 898 -18.04 6.77 -17.63
CA VAL A 898 -18.13 5.32 -17.86
C VAL A 898 -19.49 4.95 -18.41
N ARG A 899 -19.56 3.87 -19.18
CA ARG A 899 -20.80 3.26 -19.68
C ARG A 899 -20.83 1.78 -19.39
N ARG A 900 -22.03 1.23 -19.28
CA ARG A 900 -22.24 -0.19 -19.07
C ARG A 900 -21.90 -1.00 -20.33
N ASP A 901 -21.23 -2.12 -20.12
CA ASP A 901 -20.95 -3.12 -21.16
C ASP A 901 -21.20 -4.53 -20.60
N GLY A 902 -22.35 -5.10 -20.92
CA GLY A 902 -22.78 -6.38 -20.35
C GLY A 902 -22.95 -6.31 -18.83
N THR A 903 -22.11 -7.08 -18.11
CA THR A 903 -22.10 -7.14 -16.64
C THR A 903 -21.08 -6.17 -16.02
N GLY A 904 -20.32 -5.44 -16.81
CA GLY A 904 -19.27 -4.53 -16.39
C GLY A 904 -19.45 -3.12 -16.92
N TYR A 905 -18.38 -2.33 -16.80
CA TYR A 905 -18.30 -0.95 -17.29
C TYR A 905 -17.04 -0.75 -18.12
N ARG A 906 -17.13 0.12 -19.13
CA ARG A 906 -16.01 0.63 -19.92
C ARG A 906 -15.90 2.14 -19.73
N TYR A 907 -14.70 2.66 -19.83
CA TYR A 907 -14.48 4.10 -19.95
C TYR A 907 -15.17 4.61 -21.20
N ALA A 908 -15.87 5.72 -21.12
CA ALA A 908 -16.53 6.39 -22.25
C ALA A 908 -15.60 7.45 -22.87
N ARG A 909 -14.38 7.07 -23.20
CA ARG A 909 -13.32 7.98 -23.66
C ARG A 909 -13.68 8.67 -24.97
N ARG A 910 -14.19 7.92 -25.94
CA ARG A 910 -14.60 8.47 -27.26
C ARG A 910 -15.68 9.52 -27.10
N TYR A 911 -16.73 9.21 -26.33
CA TYR A 911 -17.81 10.14 -26.02
C TYR A 911 -17.26 11.41 -25.34
N THR A 912 -16.41 11.27 -24.36
CA THR A 912 -15.86 12.40 -23.60
C THR A 912 -14.95 13.27 -24.46
N LEU A 913 -14.14 12.66 -25.33
CA LEU A 913 -13.27 13.38 -26.26
C LEU A 913 -14.09 14.18 -27.29
N ASP A 914 -15.18 13.61 -27.80
CA ASP A 914 -16.12 14.35 -28.66
C ASP A 914 -16.73 15.54 -27.90
N LEU A 915 -17.13 15.34 -26.64
CA LEU A 915 -17.71 16.37 -25.80
C LEU A 915 -16.76 17.57 -25.57
N ILE A 916 -15.47 17.31 -25.33
CA ILE A 916 -14.46 18.36 -25.14
C ILE A 916 -13.79 18.85 -26.46
N GLY A 917 -14.28 18.37 -27.62
CA GLY A 917 -13.80 18.76 -28.94
C GLY A 917 -12.43 18.18 -29.30
N ARG A 918 -12.07 17.00 -28.76
CA ARG A 918 -10.79 16.30 -28.99
C ARG A 918 -10.96 14.91 -29.60
N ALA A 919 -11.94 14.71 -30.47
CA ALA A 919 -12.16 13.47 -31.22
C ALA A 919 -10.92 12.98 -32.00
N ASP A 920 -9.98 13.89 -32.28
CA ASP A 920 -8.70 13.62 -32.95
C ASP A 920 -7.78 12.66 -32.17
N LEU A 921 -7.96 12.52 -30.85
CA LEU A 921 -7.07 11.70 -30.01
C LEU A 921 -7.31 10.20 -30.10
N GLN A 922 -8.47 9.74 -30.54
CA GLN A 922 -8.81 8.34 -30.78
C GLN A 922 -8.42 7.38 -29.62
N LEU A 923 -8.74 7.73 -28.38
CA LEU A 923 -8.52 6.83 -27.24
C LEU A 923 -9.56 5.71 -27.24
N GLU A 924 -9.14 4.49 -26.88
CA GLU A 924 -10.03 3.33 -26.81
C GLU A 924 -10.86 3.33 -25.53
N ASP A 925 -12.11 2.86 -25.64
CA ASP A 925 -12.99 2.60 -24.51
C ASP A 925 -12.58 1.27 -23.84
N ALA A 926 -11.57 1.31 -22.98
CA ALA A 926 -11.11 0.14 -22.24
C ALA A 926 -12.08 -0.25 -21.11
N VAL A 927 -11.98 -1.49 -20.63
CA VAL A 927 -12.66 -1.93 -19.40
C VAL A 927 -12.19 -1.06 -18.24
N VAL A 928 -13.13 -0.66 -17.36
CA VAL A 928 -12.81 0.19 -16.21
C VAL A 928 -11.92 -0.58 -15.21
N ASP A 929 -10.78 0.01 -14.90
CA ASP A 929 -9.90 -0.44 -13.83
C ASP A 929 -10.24 0.32 -12.54
N ALA A 930 -11.27 -0.18 -11.85
CA ALA A 930 -11.74 0.41 -10.60
C ALA A 930 -10.83 0.03 -9.44
N LYS A 931 -10.46 1.01 -8.61
CA LYS A 931 -9.47 0.88 -7.53
C LYS A 931 -10.06 1.22 -6.16
N PRO A 932 -9.45 0.74 -5.07
CA PRO A 932 -9.85 1.14 -3.73
C PRO A 932 -9.83 2.66 -3.55
N GLY A 933 -10.94 3.20 -3.06
CA GLY A 933 -11.10 4.65 -2.86
C GLY A 933 -11.62 5.42 -4.07
N ASP A 934 -11.84 4.77 -5.23
CA ASP A 934 -12.60 5.37 -6.32
C ASP A 934 -14.06 5.56 -5.92
N VAL A 935 -14.74 6.51 -6.56
CA VAL A 935 -16.16 6.77 -6.36
C VAL A 935 -16.90 6.54 -7.67
N PHE A 936 -17.90 5.69 -7.64
CA PHE A 936 -18.86 5.55 -8.71
C PHE A 936 -20.00 6.54 -8.45
N LEU A 937 -20.26 7.39 -9.41
CA LEU A 937 -21.23 8.47 -9.30
C LEU A 937 -22.31 8.33 -10.36
N SER A 938 -23.53 8.04 -9.92
CA SER A 938 -24.72 8.11 -10.77
C SER A 938 -25.34 9.52 -10.68
N LEU A 939 -25.72 10.06 -11.85
CA LEU A 939 -26.37 11.36 -11.98
C LEU A 939 -27.85 11.13 -12.22
N GLY A 940 -28.73 11.64 -11.36
CA GLY A 940 -30.19 11.51 -11.56
C GLY A 940 -31.02 11.63 -10.29
N SER A 941 -32.36 11.42 -10.41
CA SER A 941 -33.23 11.35 -9.24
C SER A 941 -33.16 9.99 -8.56
N ASP A 942 -33.41 9.93 -7.25
CA ASP A 942 -33.38 8.70 -6.42
C ASP A 942 -34.24 7.53 -6.97
N THR A 943 -35.15 7.78 -7.90
CA THR A 943 -36.01 6.78 -8.53
C THR A 943 -35.31 6.02 -9.69
N ALA A 944 -34.19 6.52 -10.19
CA ALA A 944 -33.42 5.87 -11.27
C ALA A 944 -32.35 4.84 -10.76
N ARG A 945 -32.33 4.51 -9.50
CA ARG A 945 -31.42 3.53 -8.86
C ARG A 945 -31.56 2.07 -9.32
N ALA A 946 -31.96 1.83 -10.58
CA ALA A 946 -32.11 0.46 -11.11
C ALA A 946 -30.78 -0.21 -11.50
N ILE A 947 -29.64 0.47 -11.40
CA ILE A 947 -28.34 -0.08 -11.84
C ILE A 947 -27.41 -0.19 -10.64
N ALA A 948 -27.26 -1.42 -10.14
CA ALA A 948 -26.32 -1.71 -9.07
C ALA A 948 -24.87 -1.66 -9.60
N ILE A 949 -24.00 -1.01 -8.86
CA ILE A 949 -22.55 -1.09 -9.04
C ILE A 949 -22.09 -2.56 -9.01
N PRO A 950 -21.12 -2.99 -9.82
CA PRO A 950 -20.64 -4.37 -9.79
C PRO A 950 -20.19 -4.79 -8.37
N PRO A 951 -20.64 -5.95 -7.84
CA PRO A 951 -20.29 -6.39 -6.49
C PRO A 951 -18.79 -6.40 -6.22
N ARG A 952 -17.97 -6.73 -7.23
CA ARG A 952 -16.50 -6.69 -7.12
C ARG A 952 -15.95 -5.28 -6.89
N TRP A 953 -16.60 -4.23 -7.40
CA TRP A 953 -16.17 -2.85 -7.15
C TRP A 953 -16.45 -2.44 -5.70
N ILE A 954 -17.62 -2.84 -5.17
CA ILE A 954 -17.95 -2.64 -3.75
C ILE A 954 -16.92 -3.39 -2.88
N ALA A 955 -16.60 -4.63 -3.24
CA ALA A 955 -15.58 -5.42 -2.55
C ALA A 955 -14.22 -4.71 -2.54
N ARG A 956 -13.79 -4.12 -3.65
CA ARG A 956 -12.56 -3.32 -3.73
C ARG A 956 -12.60 -2.04 -2.89
N GLY A 957 -13.76 -1.58 -2.48
CA GLY A 957 -13.93 -0.33 -1.72
C GLY A 957 -14.20 0.87 -2.61
N VAL A 958 -14.75 0.65 -3.80
CA VAL A 958 -15.36 1.70 -4.61
C VAL A 958 -16.64 2.13 -3.91
N GLN A 959 -16.78 3.43 -3.70
CA GLN A 959 -17.97 4.00 -3.05
C GLN A 959 -19.03 4.26 -4.08
N ASP A 960 -20.28 3.85 -3.80
CA ASP A 960 -21.44 4.17 -4.61
C ASP A 960 -22.10 5.45 -4.10
N ARG A 961 -22.20 6.45 -4.94
CA ARG A 961 -22.80 7.75 -4.64
C ARG A 961 -23.79 8.16 -5.71
N CYS A 962 -24.83 8.84 -5.30
CA CYS A 962 -25.80 9.45 -6.19
C CYS A 962 -25.78 10.95 -6.01
N LEU A 963 -25.63 11.70 -7.09
CA LEU A 963 -25.80 13.14 -7.11
C LEU A 963 -27.21 13.47 -7.62
N ALA A 964 -28.13 13.79 -6.70
CA ALA A 964 -29.48 14.19 -7.04
C ALA A 964 -29.50 15.59 -7.67
N PHE A 965 -30.23 15.71 -8.76
CA PHE A 965 -30.51 16.97 -9.43
C PHE A 965 -31.98 17.42 -9.15
N ASP A 966 -32.13 18.49 -8.38
CA ASP A 966 -33.38 19.25 -8.47
C ASP A 966 -33.21 20.42 -9.46
N GLY A 967 -34.24 20.72 -10.22
CA GLY A 967 -34.19 21.51 -11.45
C GLY A 967 -33.70 22.98 -11.36
N ALA A 968 -33.09 23.38 -10.25
CA ALA A 968 -32.62 24.74 -9.95
C ALA A 968 -31.09 24.87 -9.86
N MET A 969 -30.31 23.85 -10.17
CA MET A 969 -28.87 23.83 -9.92
C MET A 969 -28.03 24.58 -10.96
N MET A 970 -27.45 25.68 -10.54
CA MET A 970 -26.40 26.40 -11.27
C MET A 970 -25.00 25.82 -10.98
N PRO A 971 -24.02 25.93 -11.93
CA PRO A 971 -22.68 25.38 -11.81
C PRO A 971 -21.82 25.92 -10.65
N MET A 972 -22.27 26.99 -9.99
CA MET A 972 -21.44 27.76 -9.04
C MET A 972 -21.04 27.03 -7.75
N ASN A 973 -21.72 25.95 -7.36
CA ASN A 973 -21.40 25.20 -6.13
C ASN A 973 -21.08 23.73 -6.38
N LEU A 974 -20.75 23.36 -7.63
CA LEU A 974 -20.55 21.97 -8.00
C LEU A 974 -19.32 21.36 -7.32
N LYS A 975 -18.22 22.11 -7.22
CA LYS A 975 -16.99 21.66 -6.55
C LYS A 975 -17.22 21.35 -5.06
N GLU A 976 -17.95 22.19 -4.36
CA GLU A 976 -18.29 21.97 -2.95
C GLU A 976 -19.22 20.78 -2.75
N ARG A 977 -20.20 20.59 -3.66
CA ARG A 977 -21.11 19.45 -3.61
C ARG A 977 -20.44 18.13 -4.03
N LEU A 978 -19.52 18.17 -4.99
CA LEU A 978 -18.67 17.03 -5.31
C LEU A 978 -17.80 16.66 -4.10
N LEU A 979 -17.16 17.64 -3.47
CA LEU A 979 -16.38 17.40 -2.25
C LEU A 979 -17.26 16.82 -1.14
N ALA A 980 -18.47 17.34 -0.95
CA ALA A 980 -19.43 16.80 0.03
C ALA A 980 -19.91 15.39 -0.31
N ALA A 981 -20.02 15.05 -1.60
CA ALA A 981 -20.38 13.69 -2.03
C ALA A 981 -19.19 12.71 -1.95
N LEU A 982 -17.95 13.20 -1.88
CA LEU A 982 -16.73 12.40 -1.80
C LEU A 982 -16.29 12.13 -0.36
N VAL A 983 -16.86 12.83 0.61
CA VAL A 983 -16.69 12.61 2.05
C VAL A 983 -17.78 11.68 2.56
#